data_4b9e4f14f90f238934a2a7424d060030
#
_entry.id   4b9e4f14f90f238934a2a7424d060030
#
_cell.length_a   1.000
_cell.length_b   1.000
_cell.length_c   1.000
_cell.angle_alpha   90.00
_cell.angle_beta   90.00
_cell.angle_gamma   90.00
#
_symmetry.space_group_name_H-M   'P 1'
#
loop_
_entity.id
_entity.type
_entity.pdbx_description
1 polymer ?
#
loop_
_entity_poly.entity_id
_entity_poly.type
_entity_poly.pdbx_seq_one_letter_code
_entity_poly.pdbx_strand_id
1 'polypeptide(L)'
;MSERIVSPGVFTRERDLSFLPQGIANIGAAIIGPTVKGPAFVPTVIRNFPEFEEVFGSTSDKNGVSNYYTPYAVEQYLRSAGTVTIIRVLNTAGYSVDSLAIKVGTATSATYASASVHITDMSDGDTFTIVGSDATTYNFVASNAPVPDDVGNTYFFVGSSSLAATGSTGIANLVTEIGNVSGTGVTVARIGTTATISISGSSAGTAANSFTFKSGSTTTTLAGGASATGGKTVALLAPSRGGSDGTADLEGSTITGNWDAATLTLSGSNWGEKSLTADGSQNVYKISFNTGSTIPTGYTYIDEVFSSDAQVQKSGQNTVSSYLYKNFKYAQSSQGYSSGDTVSVVDGTLSLGITYQNAVTPEIQSQLINGGRYDLFKVNSRSHGSDVNNKFKIVILNIKKAGTIAGSDFGSFSVQLRETGLDDNMSNNDLLKGNPIEQWDNLNFNPTSTNFFARRIGDRYVTIDSDGKLTYNGDWPNLSKHIYVSDYSAISNREVPVTVVPMGHKAIRNPFGSSDSSVPVWAFKASQTNASNEYDDDVPYGHDYSNIDARQYLAPHNSFGSGSQVSMSIEDFNGTTSSNHGYGTDTYSDGTEKVTLTLSHIKQRKFVVPFQGGFDSINPAAPKYTGADIVNTNTQGFDCSTSSTAGSTAYKKAINAISNPDEFDINMLVTPGII
;
A
#
# COMPACT_ATOMS: atom_id res chain seq x y z
N MET A 1 44.01 -43.43 52.85
CA MET A 1 44.16 -44.89 52.86
C MET A 1 43.23 -45.43 51.78
N SER A 2 43.76 -46.11 50.79
CA SER A 2 42.95 -46.80 49.78
C SER A 2 42.47 -48.09 50.35
N GLU A 3 41.20 -48.23 50.58
CA GLU A 3 40.57 -49.50 51.03
C GLU A 3 40.66 -50.54 49.94
N ARG A 4 41.29 -51.72 50.26
CA ARG A 4 41.49 -52.82 49.34
C ARG A 4 40.24 -53.72 49.40
N ILE A 5 39.45 -53.72 48.41
CA ILE A 5 38.26 -54.55 48.25
C ILE A 5 38.72 -56.01 48.03
N VAL A 6 38.30 -56.93 48.91
CA VAL A 6 38.81 -58.29 49.01
C VAL A 6 37.79 -59.38 48.61
N SER A 7 36.52 -59.01 48.35
CA SER A 7 35.51 -60.00 47.93
C SER A 7 34.50 -59.40 46.93
N PRO A 8 33.89 -60.23 46.04
CA PRO A 8 32.85 -59.70 45.13
C PRO A 8 31.59 -59.36 45.92
N GLY A 9 31.21 -58.12 45.87
CA GLY A 9 30.00 -57.56 46.48
C GLY A 9 29.51 -56.29 45.70
N VAL A 10 28.25 -55.92 45.90
CA VAL A 10 27.71 -54.65 45.34
C VAL A 10 28.15 -53.54 46.27
N PHE A 11 28.98 -52.67 45.78
CA PHE A 11 29.41 -51.46 46.51
C PHE A 11 28.63 -50.25 45.97
N THR A 12 27.80 -49.67 46.83
CA THR A 12 27.16 -48.38 46.54
C THR A 12 28.07 -47.28 47.06
N ARG A 13 28.41 -46.35 46.18
CA ARG A 13 29.12 -45.14 46.54
C ARG A 13 28.13 -43.98 46.47
N GLU A 14 27.73 -43.46 47.58
CA GLU A 14 27.02 -42.18 47.63
C GLU A 14 27.95 -41.06 47.17
N ARG A 15 27.55 -40.34 46.20
CA ARG A 15 28.19 -39.11 45.75
C ARG A 15 27.24 -37.96 46.08
N ASP A 16 27.56 -37.20 47.09
CA ASP A 16 26.84 -35.99 47.39
C ASP A 16 27.11 -34.96 46.28
N LEU A 17 26.08 -34.65 45.49
CA LEU A 17 26.09 -33.66 44.45
C LEU A 17 25.55 -32.31 44.91
N SER A 18 25.23 -32.16 46.19
CA SER A 18 24.67 -30.94 46.78
C SER A 18 25.63 -29.74 46.71
N PHE A 19 26.95 -29.97 46.51
CA PHE A 19 27.94 -28.91 46.33
C PHE A 19 28.32 -28.61 44.88
N LEU A 20 27.66 -29.24 43.92
CA LEU A 20 27.81 -28.73 42.56
C LEU A 20 27.19 -27.33 42.57
N PRO A 21 28.01 -26.28 42.34
CA PRO A 21 27.42 -24.97 42.14
C PRO A 21 26.44 -25.12 40.99
N GLN A 22 25.17 -24.88 41.26
CA GLN A 22 24.23 -24.62 40.17
C GLN A 22 24.88 -23.51 39.39
N GLY A 23 25.38 -23.85 38.19
CA GLY A 23 25.83 -22.82 37.28
C GLY A 23 24.69 -21.82 37.20
N ILE A 24 24.99 -20.56 37.46
CA ILE A 24 24.01 -19.48 37.28
C ILE A 24 23.49 -19.68 35.85
N ALA A 25 22.25 -20.13 35.73
CA ALA A 25 21.62 -20.25 34.43
C ALA A 25 21.74 -18.90 33.75
N ASN A 26 22.15 -18.87 32.50
CA ASN A 26 22.18 -17.63 31.73
C ASN A 26 20.82 -16.97 31.86
N ILE A 27 20.77 -15.71 32.29
CA ILE A 27 19.52 -14.97 32.42
C ILE A 27 18.95 -14.86 31.01
N GLY A 28 17.86 -15.58 30.74
CA GLY A 28 17.10 -15.46 29.51
C GLY A 28 16.35 -14.12 29.51
N ALA A 29 16.83 -13.15 28.76
CA ALA A 29 16.15 -11.86 28.64
C ALA A 29 15.43 -11.76 27.30
N ALA A 30 14.21 -11.19 27.33
CA ALA A 30 13.49 -10.79 26.13
C ALA A 30 13.25 -9.28 26.15
N ILE A 31 13.51 -8.65 25.03
CA ILE A 31 13.19 -7.23 24.80
C ILE A 31 12.15 -7.15 23.68
N ILE A 32 10.99 -6.59 24.02
CA ILE A 32 9.84 -6.45 23.13
C ILE A 32 9.63 -4.98 22.82
N GLY A 33 9.62 -4.62 21.54
CA GLY A 33 9.33 -3.25 21.15
C GLY A 33 9.51 -2.99 19.65
N PRO A 34 9.20 -1.78 19.21
CA PRO A 34 9.35 -1.40 17.81
C PRO A 34 10.82 -1.24 17.42
N THR A 35 11.13 -1.58 16.18
CA THR A 35 12.45 -1.39 15.55
C THR A 35 12.27 -0.96 14.10
N VAL A 36 13.32 -0.40 13.49
CA VAL A 36 13.26 0.17 12.13
C VAL A 36 12.96 -0.90 11.07
N LYS A 37 13.52 -2.10 11.20
CA LYS A 37 13.35 -3.22 10.26
C LYS A 37 13.33 -4.54 11.01
N GLY A 38 13.22 -5.66 10.32
CA GLY A 38 13.30 -7.01 10.86
C GLY A 38 11.97 -7.77 10.87
N PRO A 39 12.00 -9.05 11.23
CA PRO A 39 10.81 -9.88 11.32
C PRO A 39 9.93 -9.43 12.49
N ALA A 40 8.63 -9.26 12.25
CA ALA A 40 7.67 -8.88 13.28
C ALA A 40 7.14 -10.12 14.00
N PHE A 41 7.03 -10.04 15.32
CA PHE A 41 6.51 -11.08 16.22
C PHE A 41 7.25 -12.42 16.18
N VAL A 42 8.43 -12.47 15.58
CA VAL A 42 9.27 -13.67 15.54
C VAL A 42 10.37 -13.54 16.57
N PRO A 43 10.37 -14.36 17.64
CA PRO A 43 11.45 -14.37 18.62
C PRO A 43 12.80 -14.64 17.94
N THR A 44 13.72 -13.70 18.05
CA THR A 44 15.02 -13.77 17.39
C THR A 44 16.13 -13.60 18.43
N VAL A 45 16.98 -14.60 18.56
CA VAL A 45 18.12 -14.55 19.49
C VAL A 45 19.26 -13.77 18.88
N ILE A 46 19.72 -12.76 19.56
CA ILE A 46 20.82 -11.87 19.17
C ILE A 46 21.97 -12.03 20.16
N ARG A 47 23.20 -12.14 19.65
CA ARG A 47 24.41 -12.38 20.44
C ARG A 47 25.29 -11.14 20.64
N ASN A 48 25.16 -10.16 19.75
CA ASN A 48 25.93 -8.92 19.82
C ASN A 48 25.16 -7.78 19.13
N PHE A 49 25.57 -6.54 19.43
CA PHE A 49 24.87 -5.37 18.89
C PHE A 49 24.99 -5.22 17.36
N PRO A 50 26.14 -5.49 16.70
CA PRO A 50 26.21 -5.48 15.25
C PRO A 50 25.24 -6.48 14.56
N GLU A 51 25.01 -7.66 15.15
CA GLU A 51 24.00 -8.60 14.66
C GLU A 51 22.58 -8.00 14.79
N PHE A 52 22.32 -7.29 15.90
CA PHE A 52 21.07 -6.56 16.07
C PHE A 52 20.88 -5.49 14.99
N GLU A 53 21.91 -4.69 14.72
CA GLU A 53 21.85 -3.64 13.69
C GLU A 53 21.60 -4.21 12.29
N GLU A 54 22.20 -5.37 11.97
CA GLU A 54 21.98 -6.06 10.70
C GLU A 54 20.53 -6.49 10.55
N VAL A 55 19.92 -7.06 11.59
CA VAL A 55 18.56 -7.63 11.55
C VAL A 55 17.49 -6.58 11.80
N PHE A 56 17.65 -5.74 12.83
CA PHE A 56 16.59 -4.85 13.33
C PHE A 56 16.84 -3.35 13.10
N GLY A 57 18.02 -2.97 12.65
CA GLY A 57 18.41 -1.59 12.42
C GLY A 57 19.10 -0.94 13.59
N SER A 58 19.68 0.21 13.35
CA SER A 58 20.51 0.94 14.31
C SER A 58 19.70 1.78 15.30
N THR A 59 20.37 2.42 16.23
CA THR A 59 19.80 3.40 17.17
C THR A 59 19.37 4.69 16.50
N SER A 60 19.94 5.02 15.34
CA SER A 60 19.59 6.21 14.57
C SER A 60 19.29 5.86 13.11
N ASP A 61 18.48 6.66 12.45
CA ASP A 61 18.28 6.60 11.01
C ASP A 61 19.45 7.25 10.23
N LYS A 62 19.34 7.29 8.90
CA LYS A 62 20.35 7.90 8.02
C LYS A 62 20.58 9.40 8.31
N ASN A 63 19.63 10.07 8.98
CA ASN A 63 19.68 11.48 9.33
C ASN A 63 20.16 11.70 10.78
N GLY A 64 20.54 10.63 11.49
CA GLY A 64 20.99 10.69 12.89
C GLY A 64 19.85 10.83 13.90
N VAL A 65 18.58 10.67 13.46
CA VAL A 65 17.42 10.75 14.33
C VAL A 65 17.13 9.40 14.96
N SER A 66 17.00 9.42 16.28
CA SER A 66 16.66 8.25 17.08
C SER A 66 15.16 7.93 16.95
N ASN A 67 14.81 6.72 16.49
CA ASN A 67 13.43 6.38 16.19
C ASN A 67 12.70 5.69 17.35
N TYR A 68 13.40 4.81 18.10
CA TYR A 68 12.76 3.97 19.12
C TYR A 68 13.67 3.78 20.32
N TYR A 69 13.09 3.44 21.48
CA TYR A 69 13.85 3.10 22.68
C TYR A 69 14.44 1.68 22.66
N THR A 70 13.83 0.78 21.88
CA THR A 70 14.24 -0.65 21.83
C THR A 70 15.71 -0.85 21.48
N PRO A 71 16.27 -0.20 20.42
CA PRO A 71 17.69 -0.35 20.09
C PRO A 71 18.64 0.07 21.23
N TYR A 72 18.32 1.13 21.96
CA TYR A 72 19.14 1.58 23.11
C TYR A 72 19.10 0.59 24.25
N ALA A 73 17.93 0.02 24.56
CA ALA A 73 17.80 -1.00 25.59
C ALA A 73 18.60 -2.26 25.23
N VAL A 74 18.58 -2.67 23.96
CA VAL A 74 19.36 -3.81 23.45
C VAL A 74 20.85 -3.53 23.53
N GLU A 75 21.30 -2.36 23.07
CA GLU A 75 22.70 -1.96 23.13
C GLU A 75 23.21 -1.98 24.57
N GLN A 76 22.46 -1.38 25.50
CA GLN A 76 22.83 -1.32 26.88
C GLN A 76 22.89 -2.71 27.53
N TYR A 77 21.93 -3.58 27.20
CA TYR A 77 21.89 -4.94 27.73
C TYR A 77 23.07 -5.76 27.21
N LEU A 78 23.34 -5.74 25.90
CA LEU A 78 24.42 -6.52 25.26
C LEU A 78 25.82 -6.06 25.63
N ARG A 79 26.00 -4.88 26.25
CA ARG A 79 27.30 -4.46 26.81
C ARG A 79 27.74 -5.34 27.97
N SER A 80 26.81 -5.97 28.68
CA SER A 80 27.09 -6.76 29.88
C SER A 80 26.60 -8.20 29.81
N ALA A 81 25.76 -8.53 28.84
CA ALA A 81 25.13 -9.85 28.69
C ALA A 81 25.52 -10.50 27.35
N GLY A 82 25.49 -11.84 27.31
CA GLY A 82 25.92 -12.59 26.13
C GLY A 82 24.87 -12.77 25.05
N THR A 83 23.58 -12.78 25.40
CA THR A 83 22.48 -13.04 24.44
C THR A 83 21.19 -12.39 24.91
N VAL A 84 20.34 -12.02 23.96
CA VAL A 84 19.01 -11.48 24.23
C VAL A 84 18.03 -11.94 23.14
N THR A 85 16.80 -12.26 23.52
CA THR A 85 15.72 -12.54 22.57
C THR A 85 14.98 -11.25 22.25
N ILE A 86 14.94 -10.90 20.98
CA ILE A 86 14.26 -9.70 20.50
C ILE A 86 12.97 -10.08 19.81
N ILE A 87 11.89 -9.34 20.12
CA ILE A 87 10.62 -9.46 19.42
C ILE A 87 10.20 -8.07 18.94
N ARG A 88 10.23 -7.89 17.64
CA ARG A 88 9.76 -6.66 17.01
C ARG A 88 8.25 -6.60 17.04
N VAL A 89 7.70 -5.46 17.47
CA VAL A 89 6.26 -5.18 17.46
C VAL A 89 5.93 -4.28 16.27
N LEU A 90 4.87 -4.62 15.54
CA LEU A 90 4.24 -3.80 14.53
C LEU A 90 2.73 -3.68 14.80
N ASN A 91 2.08 -2.68 14.26
CA ASN A 91 0.65 -2.47 14.47
C ASN A 91 -0.18 -3.52 13.71
N THR A 92 -1.33 -3.90 14.28
CA THR A 92 -2.19 -4.96 13.75
C THR A 92 -3.46 -4.46 13.09
N ALA A 93 -3.73 -3.16 13.10
CA ALA A 93 -5.01 -2.61 12.65
C ALA A 93 -4.94 -1.64 11.46
N GLY A 94 -3.76 -1.16 11.08
CA GLY A 94 -3.64 -0.12 10.06
C GLY A 94 -4.15 1.24 10.51
N TYR A 95 -4.38 2.12 9.54
CA TYR A 95 -4.88 3.47 9.79
C TYR A 95 -5.71 4.00 8.62
N SER A 96 -6.52 4.99 8.89
CA SER A 96 -7.24 5.78 7.88
C SER A 96 -7.05 7.25 8.21
N VAL A 97 -6.71 8.05 7.20
CA VAL A 97 -6.49 9.49 7.32
C VAL A 97 -7.06 10.21 6.11
N ASP A 98 -7.43 11.45 6.27
CA ASP A 98 -7.84 12.27 5.15
C ASP A 98 -6.68 12.52 4.21
N SER A 99 -6.99 12.74 2.95
CA SER A 99 -6.02 13.03 1.92
C SER A 99 -6.56 14.06 0.94
N LEU A 100 -5.65 14.87 0.42
CA LEU A 100 -5.94 15.84 -0.62
C LEU A 100 -5.15 15.49 -1.87
N ALA A 101 -5.85 15.08 -2.92
CA ALA A 101 -5.24 14.83 -4.22
C ALA A 101 -5.17 16.14 -5.02
N ILE A 102 -3.97 16.56 -5.42
CA ILE A 102 -3.76 17.68 -6.30
C ILE A 102 -3.64 17.16 -7.74
N LYS A 103 -4.49 17.66 -8.62
CA LYS A 103 -4.58 17.23 -10.02
C LYS A 103 -4.25 18.39 -10.96
N VAL A 104 -3.63 18.07 -12.09
CA VAL A 104 -3.31 19.01 -13.19
C VAL A 104 -3.96 18.53 -14.47
N GLY A 105 -4.52 19.46 -15.23
CA GLY A 105 -5.21 19.23 -16.50
C GLY A 105 -6.66 19.72 -16.49
N THR A 106 -7.34 19.57 -17.61
CA THR A 106 -8.73 20.01 -17.75
C THR A 106 -9.65 19.17 -16.88
N ALA A 107 -10.11 19.74 -15.78
CA ALA A 107 -11.12 19.10 -14.95
C ALA A 107 -12.51 19.29 -15.56
N THR A 108 -13.22 18.21 -15.81
CA THR A 108 -14.67 18.26 -15.94
C THR A 108 -15.27 18.10 -14.55
N SER A 109 -16.05 19.08 -14.11
CA SER A 109 -16.73 18.98 -12.82
C SER A 109 -17.62 17.74 -12.79
N ALA A 110 -17.69 17.09 -11.63
CA ALA A 110 -18.64 16.01 -11.42
C ALA A 110 -20.06 16.54 -11.70
N THR A 111 -20.84 15.75 -12.40
CA THR A 111 -22.23 16.07 -12.68
C THR A 111 -23.15 15.22 -11.83
N TYR A 112 -24.28 15.79 -11.44
CA TYR A 112 -25.29 15.04 -10.71
C TYR A 112 -26.06 14.14 -11.68
N ALA A 113 -26.30 12.90 -11.28
CA ALA A 113 -27.28 12.08 -11.95
C ALA A 113 -28.66 12.72 -11.76
N SER A 114 -29.43 12.87 -12.81
CA SER A 114 -30.72 13.51 -12.74
C SER A 114 -31.74 12.89 -13.67
N ALA A 115 -33.00 13.12 -13.35
CA ALA A 115 -34.14 12.76 -14.20
C ALA A 115 -35.26 13.76 -14.00
N SER A 116 -36.07 13.92 -15.04
CA SER A 116 -37.32 14.66 -14.94
C SER A 116 -38.50 13.69 -15.06
N VAL A 117 -39.41 13.75 -14.13
CA VAL A 117 -40.58 12.86 -14.09
C VAL A 117 -41.83 13.71 -14.19
N HIS A 118 -42.65 13.43 -15.20
CA HIS A 118 -43.96 14.01 -15.32
C HIS A 118 -44.99 13.11 -14.63
N ILE A 119 -45.69 13.64 -13.65
CA ILE A 119 -46.71 12.94 -12.89
C ILE A 119 -48.06 13.25 -13.56
N THR A 120 -48.63 12.25 -14.21
CA THR A 120 -49.84 12.41 -15.01
C THR A 120 -51.13 12.37 -14.19
N ASP A 121 -51.08 11.65 -13.06
CA ASP A 121 -52.22 11.53 -12.14
C ASP A 121 -51.71 11.32 -10.71
N MET A 122 -52.50 11.74 -9.74
CA MET A 122 -52.19 11.60 -8.32
C MET A 122 -53.49 11.55 -7.53
N SER A 123 -53.84 10.34 -7.07
CA SER A 123 -55.06 10.03 -6.35
C SER A 123 -54.75 9.44 -4.97
N ASP A 124 -55.78 9.41 -4.12
CA ASP A 124 -55.68 8.76 -2.80
C ASP A 124 -55.21 7.31 -2.92
N GLY A 125 -54.17 6.97 -2.19
CA GLY A 125 -53.57 5.63 -2.24
C GLY A 125 -52.47 5.42 -3.30
N ASP A 126 -52.21 6.43 -4.17
CA ASP A 126 -51.13 6.31 -5.14
C ASP A 126 -49.74 6.29 -4.42
N THR A 127 -48.88 5.40 -4.88
CA THR A 127 -47.58 5.18 -4.27
C THR A 127 -46.45 5.64 -5.20
N PHE A 128 -45.54 6.40 -4.66
CA PHE A 128 -44.30 6.81 -5.29
C PHE A 128 -43.16 6.19 -4.52
N THR A 129 -42.20 5.58 -5.20
CA THR A 129 -41.09 4.92 -4.54
C THR A 129 -39.75 5.46 -5.03
N ILE A 130 -38.81 5.61 -4.09
CA ILE A 130 -37.43 5.93 -4.37
C ILE A 130 -36.57 4.77 -3.88
N VAL A 131 -35.65 4.29 -4.73
CA VAL A 131 -34.58 3.40 -4.32
C VAL A 131 -33.27 4.19 -4.38
N GLY A 132 -32.71 4.45 -3.22
CA GLY A 132 -31.52 5.28 -3.03
C GLY A 132 -30.21 4.50 -2.88
N SER A 133 -29.23 5.14 -2.27
CA SER A 133 -27.85 4.68 -2.19
C SER A 133 -27.62 3.39 -1.39
N ASP A 134 -28.47 3.11 -0.43
CA ASP A 134 -28.41 1.94 0.45
C ASP A 134 -29.27 0.76 -0.05
N ALA A 135 -29.80 0.88 -1.28
CA ALA A 135 -30.79 -0.02 -1.86
C ALA A 135 -32.10 -0.13 -1.05
N THR A 136 -32.32 0.76 -0.06
CA THR A 136 -33.58 0.84 0.66
C THR A 136 -34.65 1.47 -0.21
N THR A 137 -35.84 0.90 -0.17
CA THR A 137 -37.01 1.42 -0.86
C THR A 137 -37.79 2.35 0.06
N TYR A 138 -37.90 3.61 -0.30
CA TYR A 138 -38.68 4.61 0.40
C TYR A 138 -40.02 4.79 -0.30
N ASN A 139 -41.13 4.56 0.41
CA ASN A 139 -42.48 4.66 -0.14
C ASN A 139 -43.16 5.95 0.33
N PHE A 140 -43.70 6.70 -0.62
CA PHE A 140 -44.49 7.91 -0.39
C PHE A 140 -45.91 7.65 -0.88
N VAL A 141 -46.90 7.73 0.00
CA VAL A 141 -48.29 7.40 -0.29
C VAL A 141 -49.14 8.67 -0.27
N ALA A 142 -49.81 8.90 -1.36
CA ALA A 142 -50.76 10.01 -1.48
C ALA A 142 -51.99 9.75 -0.59
N SER A 143 -52.44 10.77 0.15
CA SER A 143 -53.65 10.67 0.99
C SER A 143 -54.54 11.93 0.89
N ASN A 144 -55.85 11.71 0.83
CA ASN A 144 -56.85 12.77 0.87
C ASN A 144 -57.14 13.30 2.29
N ALA A 145 -56.56 12.70 3.31
CA ALA A 145 -56.66 13.12 4.70
C ALA A 145 -55.24 13.15 5.34
N PRO A 146 -54.99 13.97 6.35
CA PRO A 146 -53.77 13.89 7.11
C PRO A 146 -53.69 12.52 7.79
N VAL A 147 -52.70 11.70 7.37
CA VAL A 147 -52.38 10.38 7.94
C VAL A 147 -50.98 10.41 8.50
N PRO A 148 -50.76 9.96 9.76
CA PRO A 148 -49.43 9.80 10.29
C PRO A 148 -48.66 8.76 9.50
N ASP A 149 -47.32 8.94 9.39
CA ASP A 149 -46.42 7.95 8.82
C ASP A 149 -46.49 6.62 9.58
N ASP A 150 -46.38 5.55 8.86
CA ASP A 150 -46.32 4.18 9.41
C ASP A 150 -45.00 3.47 9.05
N VAL A 151 -44.84 2.24 9.51
CA VAL A 151 -43.62 1.47 9.23
C VAL A 151 -43.55 1.16 7.73
N GLY A 152 -42.67 1.86 7.04
CA GLY A 152 -42.36 1.66 5.62
C GLY A 152 -43.05 2.61 4.66
N ASN A 153 -43.95 3.50 5.14
CA ASN A 153 -44.62 4.48 4.28
C ASN A 153 -44.61 5.88 4.90
N THR A 154 -44.29 6.86 4.07
CA THR A 154 -44.43 8.28 4.39
C THR A 154 -45.62 8.84 3.64
N TYR A 155 -46.59 9.40 4.35
CA TYR A 155 -47.81 9.90 3.77
C TYR A 155 -47.71 11.38 3.46
N PHE A 156 -48.25 11.81 2.30
CA PHE A 156 -48.33 13.21 1.94
C PHE A 156 -49.75 13.55 1.48
N PHE A 157 -50.18 14.76 1.80
CA PHE A 157 -51.54 15.21 1.55
C PHE A 157 -51.70 15.70 0.13
N VAL A 158 -52.70 15.22 -0.60
CA VAL A 158 -53.01 15.59 -1.98
C VAL A 158 -54.26 16.47 -2.13
N GLY A 159 -55.07 16.61 -1.09
CA GLY A 159 -56.30 17.37 -1.12
C GLY A 159 -57.55 16.53 -1.31
N SER A 160 -58.75 17.05 -0.97
CA SER A 160 -60.02 16.32 -0.94
C SER A 160 -60.73 16.16 -2.28
N SER A 161 -60.10 16.56 -3.39
CA SER A 161 -60.67 16.36 -4.73
C SER A 161 -59.67 15.62 -5.61
N SER A 162 -60.15 14.59 -6.33
CA SER A 162 -59.38 13.92 -7.36
C SER A 162 -58.83 14.95 -8.34
N LEU A 163 -57.56 15.27 -8.22
CA LEU A 163 -56.96 16.25 -9.11
C LEU A 163 -56.32 15.53 -10.27
N ALA A 164 -56.95 15.64 -11.40
CA ALA A 164 -56.30 15.49 -12.68
C ALA A 164 -55.02 16.35 -12.66
N ALA A 165 -53.91 15.77 -12.86
CA ALA A 165 -52.53 16.21 -13.22
C ALA A 165 -52.04 17.64 -13.00
N THR A 166 -52.85 18.59 -12.56
CA THR A 166 -52.50 19.99 -12.36
C THR A 166 -52.43 20.43 -10.90
N GLY A 167 -52.61 19.49 -9.96
CA GLY A 167 -52.61 19.75 -8.53
C GLY A 167 -51.27 20.23 -8.02
N SER A 168 -51.08 21.53 -8.05
CA SER A 168 -49.85 22.18 -7.57
C SER A 168 -49.52 21.83 -6.12
N THR A 169 -50.52 21.53 -5.31
CA THR A 169 -50.38 21.25 -3.88
C THR A 169 -49.85 19.85 -3.62
N GLY A 170 -50.41 18.82 -4.26
CA GLY A 170 -49.96 17.43 -4.04
C GLY A 170 -48.51 17.21 -4.44
N ILE A 171 -48.10 17.76 -5.59
CA ILE A 171 -46.68 17.65 -6.03
C ILE A 171 -45.75 18.43 -5.10
N ALA A 172 -46.16 19.61 -4.62
CA ALA A 172 -45.38 20.37 -3.67
C ALA A 172 -45.20 19.63 -2.34
N ASN A 173 -46.26 18.98 -1.87
CA ASN A 173 -46.22 18.17 -0.65
C ASN A 173 -45.34 16.93 -0.84
N LEU A 174 -45.45 16.19 -1.98
CA LEU A 174 -44.56 15.08 -2.31
C LEU A 174 -43.08 15.51 -2.29
N VAL A 175 -42.76 16.63 -2.93
CA VAL A 175 -41.39 17.17 -2.93
C VAL A 175 -40.91 17.50 -1.51
N THR A 176 -41.80 18.07 -0.68
CA THR A 176 -41.47 18.40 0.72
C THR A 176 -41.22 17.15 1.53
N GLU A 177 -42.07 16.12 1.40
CA GLU A 177 -41.91 14.88 2.18
C GLU A 177 -40.69 14.05 1.73
N ILE A 178 -40.36 14.02 0.44
CA ILE A 178 -39.10 13.42 -0.01
C ILE A 178 -37.91 14.14 0.62
N GLY A 179 -37.97 15.46 0.75
CA GLY A 179 -36.92 16.26 1.39
C GLY A 179 -36.79 16.03 2.91
N ASN A 180 -37.90 15.67 3.57
CA ASN A 180 -37.92 15.40 5.01
C ASN A 180 -37.36 14.01 5.38
N VAL A 181 -37.40 13.05 4.45
CA VAL A 181 -36.91 11.69 4.70
C VAL A 181 -35.40 11.64 4.50
N SER A 182 -34.67 11.34 5.59
CA SER A 182 -33.23 11.13 5.54
C SER A 182 -32.86 9.80 4.87
N GLY A 183 -31.75 9.78 4.15
CA GLY A 183 -31.19 8.54 3.57
C GLY A 183 -31.64 8.25 2.13
N THR A 184 -32.58 9.00 1.56
CA THR A 184 -33.02 8.85 0.16
C THR A 184 -31.88 9.02 -0.85
N GLY A 185 -30.88 9.81 -0.51
CA GLY A 185 -29.74 10.11 -1.39
C GLY A 185 -30.09 10.95 -2.62
N VAL A 186 -31.28 11.57 -2.64
CA VAL A 186 -31.74 12.41 -3.74
C VAL A 186 -32.21 13.78 -3.25
N THR A 187 -32.12 14.74 -4.15
CA THR A 187 -32.73 16.06 -4.01
C THR A 187 -33.83 16.19 -5.07
N VAL A 188 -34.99 16.64 -4.67
CA VAL A 188 -36.16 16.75 -5.54
C VAL A 188 -36.64 18.20 -5.56
N ALA A 189 -36.95 18.68 -6.73
CA ALA A 189 -37.54 20.03 -6.93
C ALA A 189 -38.63 19.99 -7.97
N ARG A 190 -39.66 20.80 -7.80
CA ARG A 190 -40.69 20.98 -8.80
C ARG A 190 -40.21 21.92 -9.92
N ILE A 191 -40.48 21.59 -11.17
CA ILE A 191 -40.14 22.43 -12.33
C ILE A 191 -41.26 23.46 -12.55
N GLY A 192 -41.06 24.66 -12.06
CA GLY A 192 -42.03 25.76 -12.18
C GLY A 192 -43.37 25.43 -11.53
N THR A 193 -44.47 25.66 -12.25
CA THR A 193 -45.85 25.34 -11.84
C THR A 193 -46.38 24.08 -12.52
N THR A 194 -45.50 23.34 -13.19
CA THR A 194 -45.89 22.14 -13.96
C THR A 194 -46.07 20.89 -13.07
N ALA A 195 -46.69 19.86 -13.63
CA ALA A 195 -46.75 18.53 -12.98
C ALA A 195 -45.46 17.74 -13.11
N THR A 196 -44.33 18.40 -13.33
CA THR A 196 -43.03 17.74 -13.52
C THR A 196 -42.13 18.03 -12.32
N ILE A 197 -41.50 16.99 -11.82
CA ILE A 197 -40.44 17.09 -10.80
C ILE A 197 -39.07 16.80 -11.43
N SER A 198 -38.07 17.50 -10.98
CA SER A 198 -36.67 17.20 -11.24
C SER A 198 -36.12 16.46 -10.02
N ILE A 199 -35.50 15.31 -10.25
CA ILE A 199 -34.85 14.51 -9.22
C ILE A 199 -33.39 14.43 -9.57
N SER A 200 -32.53 14.73 -8.62
CA SER A 200 -31.08 14.60 -8.77
C SER A 200 -30.49 13.87 -7.58
N GLY A 201 -29.38 13.17 -7.79
CA GLY A 201 -28.59 12.62 -6.69
C GLY A 201 -28.15 13.75 -5.75
N SER A 202 -28.10 13.52 -4.46
CA SER A 202 -27.63 14.51 -3.47
C SER A 202 -26.13 14.77 -3.57
N SER A 203 -25.40 13.87 -4.23
CA SER A 203 -23.96 13.99 -4.49
C SER A 203 -23.68 13.90 -5.99
N ALA A 204 -22.72 14.67 -6.46
CA ALA A 204 -22.24 14.58 -7.83
C ALA A 204 -21.43 13.28 -8.02
N GLY A 205 -21.47 12.71 -9.22
CA GLY A 205 -20.78 11.46 -9.54
C GLY A 205 -21.72 10.40 -10.09
N THR A 206 -21.18 9.21 -10.30
CA THR A 206 -21.91 8.09 -10.91
C THR A 206 -22.78 7.29 -9.92
N ALA A 207 -22.62 7.50 -8.62
CA ALA A 207 -23.30 6.73 -7.58
C ALA A 207 -24.82 6.75 -7.72
N ALA A 208 -25.39 7.89 -8.06
CA ALA A 208 -26.84 8.03 -8.23
C ALA A 208 -27.38 7.60 -9.61
N ASN A 209 -26.54 7.12 -10.53
CA ASN A 209 -27.01 6.65 -11.84
C ASN A 209 -27.88 5.37 -11.76
N SER A 210 -27.83 4.66 -10.64
CA SER A 210 -28.65 3.49 -10.39
C SER A 210 -29.92 3.78 -9.58
N PHE A 211 -30.09 5.02 -9.09
CA PHE A 211 -31.25 5.39 -8.29
C PHE A 211 -32.50 5.42 -9.18
N THR A 212 -33.60 4.96 -8.64
CA THR A 212 -34.85 4.92 -9.37
C THR A 212 -35.95 5.66 -8.63
N PHE A 213 -36.78 6.32 -9.40
CA PHE A 213 -38.05 6.89 -8.97
C PHE A 213 -39.17 6.18 -9.71
N LYS A 214 -40.13 5.63 -8.98
CA LYS A 214 -41.27 4.95 -9.55
C LYS A 214 -42.58 5.69 -9.23
N SER A 215 -43.35 5.95 -10.25
CA SER A 215 -44.70 6.51 -10.17
C SER A 215 -45.66 5.56 -10.86
N GLY A 216 -46.56 4.91 -10.10
CA GLY A 216 -47.41 3.88 -10.62
C GLY A 216 -46.63 2.71 -11.25
N SER A 217 -46.89 2.42 -12.53
CA SER A 217 -46.15 1.40 -13.29
C SER A 217 -44.84 1.89 -13.93
N THR A 218 -44.61 3.18 -13.95
CA THR A 218 -43.44 3.78 -14.63
C THR A 218 -42.28 3.92 -13.68
N THR A 219 -41.14 3.33 -14.04
CA THR A 219 -39.86 3.50 -13.32
C THR A 219 -38.93 4.40 -14.14
N THR A 220 -38.43 5.45 -13.53
CA THR A 220 -37.43 6.36 -14.11
C THR A 220 -36.13 6.19 -13.37
N THR A 221 -35.05 5.87 -14.08
CA THR A 221 -33.69 5.78 -13.52
C THR A 221 -32.97 7.12 -13.72
N LEU A 222 -32.31 7.59 -12.68
CA LEU A 222 -31.45 8.76 -12.80
C LEU A 222 -30.24 8.42 -13.69
N ALA A 223 -29.84 9.37 -14.50
CA ALA A 223 -28.72 9.21 -15.43
C ALA A 223 -27.93 10.52 -15.59
N GLY A 224 -26.79 10.44 -16.27
CA GLY A 224 -25.96 11.61 -16.56
C GLY A 224 -25.07 12.05 -15.41
N GLY A 225 -25.10 11.36 -14.28
CA GLY A 225 -24.11 11.53 -13.23
C GLY A 225 -22.75 11.06 -13.75
N ALA A 226 -21.76 11.92 -13.67
CA ALA A 226 -20.39 11.60 -14.00
C ALA A 226 -19.49 12.02 -12.84
N SER A 227 -18.57 11.15 -12.49
CA SER A 227 -17.50 11.53 -11.57
C SER A 227 -16.70 12.66 -12.20
N ALA A 228 -16.13 13.53 -11.38
CA ALA A 228 -15.18 14.50 -11.88
C ALA A 228 -14.09 13.74 -12.64
N THR A 229 -14.04 13.92 -13.95
CA THR A 229 -12.96 13.40 -14.78
C THR A 229 -12.12 14.60 -15.17
N GLY A 230 -10.86 14.56 -14.88
CA GLY A 230 -10.02 15.62 -15.31
C GLY A 230 -8.77 15.76 -14.47
N GLY A 231 -7.67 15.91 -15.16
CA GLY A 231 -6.36 16.05 -14.59
C GLY A 231 -5.77 14.72 -14.07
N LYS A 232 -4.47 14.63 -14.11
CA LYS A 232 -3.72 13.56 -13.45
C LYS A 232 -3.29 14.01 -12.07
N THR A 233 -3.38 13.13 -11.09
CA THR A 233 -2.86 13.38 -9.76
C THR A 233 -1.35 13.57 -9.82
N VAL A 234 -0.89 14.74 -9.40
CA VAL A 234 0.55 15.08 -9.38
C VAL A 234 1.11 15.08 -7.96
N ALA A 235 0.26 15.21 -6.96
CA ALA A 235 0.66 15.12 -5.57
C ALA A 235 -0.50 14.66 -4.69
N LEU A 236 -0.16 14.00 -3.57
CA LEU A 236 -1.08 13.64 -2.49
C LEU A 236 -0.56 14.21 -1.19
N LEU A 237 -1.37 15.02 -0.53
CA LEU A 237 -1.11 15.50 0.83
C LEU A 237 -1.90 14.69 1.84
N ALA A 238 -1.33 14.51 3.02
CA ALA A 238 -1.98 13.89 4.16
C ALA A 238 -1.64 14.68 5.43
N PRO A 239 -2.46 14.59 6.51
CA PRO A 239 -2.19 15.26 7.77
C PRO A 239 -0.84 14.84 8.37
N SER A 240 -0.07 15.81 8.87
CA SER A 240 1.21 15.59 9.53
C SER A 240 1.05 15.48 11.05
N ARG A 241 2.17 15.27 11.76
CA ARG A 241 2.23 15.22 13.23
C ARG A 241 1.53 16.39 13.95
N GLY A 242 1.46 17.56 13.33
CA GLY A 242 0.81 18.74 13.92
C GLY A 242 -0.72 18.71 13.90
N GLY A 243 -1.32 17.75 13.19
CA GLY A 243 -2.77 17.49 13.23
C GLY A 243 -3.14 16.69 14.49
N SER A 244 -4.32 16.94 15.05
CA SER A 244 -4.80 16.15 16.19
C SER A 244 -5.14 14.73 15.73
N ASP A 245 -4.50 13.74 16.33
CA ASP A 245 -4.87 12.30 16.38
C ASP A 245 -5.40 11.62 15.10
N GLY A 246 -4.94 11.98 13.92
CA GLY A 246 -5.39 11.34 12.68
C GLY A 246 -6.81 11.70 12.23
N THR A 247 -7.45 12.67 12.88
CA THR A 247 -8.77 13.20 12.55
C THR A 247 -8.74 14.59 11.93
N ALA A 248 -7.54 15.13 11.65
CA ALA A 248 -7.42 16.35 10.88
C ALA A 248 -7.98 16.11 9.48
N ASP A 249 -8.98 16.85 9.10
CA ASP A 249 -9.54 16.78 7.76
C ASP A 249 -8.88 17.84 6.86
N LEU A 250 -8.83 17.56 5.57
CA LEU A 250 -8.39 18.47 4.52
C LEU A 250 -9.59 19.03 3.75
N GLU A 251 -10.79 18.75 4.25
CA GLU A 251 -12.05 19.13 3.63
C GLU A 251 -12.17 20.65 3.49
N GLY A 252 -12.66 21.09 2.35
CA GLY A 252 -12.79 22.50 2.05
C GLY A 252 -11.48 23.19 1.62
N SER A 253 -10.39 22.47 1.49
CA SER A 253 -9.15 22.98 0.89
C SER A 253 -9.39 23.36 -0.57
N THR A 254 -8.78 24.44 -1.02
CA THR A 254 -8.94 24.94 -2.38
C THR A 254 -7.61 25.23 -3.04
N ILE A 255 -7.56 25.12 -4.35
CA ILE A 255 -6.41 25.52 -5.14
C ILE A 255 -6.86 26.37 -6.32
N THR A 256 -6.12 27.42 -6.62
CA THR A 256 -6.35 28.29 -7.76
C THR A 256 -5.05 28.51 -8.52
N GLY A 257 -5.15 28.73 -9.82
CA GLY A 257 -3.99 28.97 -10.66
C GLY A 257 -3.74 27.86 -11.67
N ASN A 258 -2.50 27.67 -12.00
CA ASN A 258 -2.07 26.74 -13.05
C ASN A 258 -0.81 25.97 -12.63
N TRP A 259 -0.30 25.13 -13.53
CA TRP A 259 0.88 24.32 -13.39
C TRP A 259 2.12 25.05 -12.81
N ASP A 260 2.41 26.24 -13.30
CA ASP A 260 3.59 27.01 -12.88
C ASP A 260 3.37 27.80 -11.60
N ALA A 261 2.13 28.27 -11.39
CA ALA A 261 1.79 29.21 -10.33
C ALA A 261 0.42 28.88 -9.73
N ALA A 262 0.42 28.10 -8.68
CA ALA A 262 -0.78 27.70 -7.96
C ALA A 262 -0.79 28.25 -6.53
N THR A 263 -1.96 28.70 -6.09
CA THR A 263 -2.20 29.10 -4.70
C THR A 263 -3.07 28.05 -4.05
N LEU A 264 -2.48 27.27 -3.15
CA LEU A 264 -3.14 26.24 -2.35
C LEU A 264 -3.56 26.87 -1.02
N THR A 265 -4.83 26.78 -0.69
CA THR A 265 -5.37 27.19 0.60
C THR A 265 -5.84 25.94 1.32
N LEU A 266 -5.13 25.55 2.38
CA LEU A 266 -5.49 24.42 3.22
C LEU A 266 -6.53 24.85 4.25
N SER A 267 -7.58 24.06 4.35
CA SER A 267 -8.71 24.27 5.25
C SER A 267 -9.05 22.94 5.94
N GLY A 268 -9.77 23.00 7.04
CA GLY A 268 -10.20 21.83 7.79
C GLY A 268 -10.46 22.15 9.25
N SER A 269 -11.25 21.33 9.93
CA SER A 269 -11.76 21.63 11.27
C SER A 269 -10.80 21.25 12.40
N ASN A 270 -9.80 20.38 12.14
CA ASN A 270 -9.02 19.75 13.21
C ASN A 270 -7.49 19.84 13.00
N TRP A 271 -7.00 20.98 12.51
CA TRP A 271 -5.59 21.18 12.23
C TRP A 271 -4.69 21.37 13.46
N GLY A 272 -5.24 21.22 14.68
CA GLY A 272 -4.53 21.54 15.90
C GLY A 272 -4.28 23.04 16.09
N GLU A 273 -3.40 23.42 17.01
CA GLU A 273 -3.18 24.82 17.43
C GLU A 273 -2.69 25.78 16.34
N LYS A 274 -2.52 25.33 15.10
CA LYS A 274 -1.82 26.07 14.04
C LYS A 274 -2.57 26.21 12.73
N SER A 275 -3.85 25.95 12.73
CA SER A 275 -4.67 25.98 11.53
C SER A 275 -4.95 27.38 11.00
N LEU A 276 -4.89 28.40 11.85
CA LEU A 276 -5.20 29.77 11.48
C LEU A 276 -4.00 30.68 11.80
N THR A 277 -3.72 31.62 10.92
CA THR A 277 -2.87 32.75 11.26
C THR A 277 -3.52 33.59 12.35
N ALA A 278 -2.77 34.42 13.05
CA ALA A 278 -3.27 35.27 14.14
C ALA A 278 -4.45 36.18 13.74
N ASP A 279 -4.63 36.43 12.44
CA ASP A 279 -5.76 37.20 11.87
C ASP A 279 -6.95 36.31 11.44
N GLY A 280 -6.92 34.99 11.71
CA GLY A 280 -7.97 34.05 11.34
C GLY A 280 -7.95 33.61 9.87
N SER A 281 -6.91 33.95 9.11
CA SER A 281 -6.78 33.50 7.72
C SER A 281 -6.38 32.01 7.64
N GLN A 282 -6.75 31.38 6.54
CA GLN A 282 -6.39 30.00 6.23
C GLN A 282 -4.91 29.91 5.82
N ASN A 283 -4.32 28.72 5.97
CA ASN A 283 -2.96 28.46 5.49
C ASN A 283 -2.91 28.54 3.97
N VAL A 284 -2.18 29.50 3.45
CA VAL A 284 -2.07 29.77 2.01
C VAL A 284 -0.63 29.55 1.55
N TYR A 285 -0.47 28.68 0.55
CA TYR A 285 0.83 28.30 0.01
C TYR A 285 0.89 28.61 -1.48
N LYS A 286 1.94 29.32 -1.89
CA LYS A 286 2.24 29.58 -3.30
C LYS A 286 3.19 28.49 -3.79
N ILE A 287 2.65 27.56 -4.58
CA ILE A 287 3.36 26.35 -5.04
C ILE A 287 3.45 26.29 -6.56
N SER A 288 4.45 25.60 -7.03
CA SER A 288 4.64 25.24 -8.43
C SER A 288 4.79 23.73 -8.57
N PHE A 289 4.31 23.17 -9.66
CA PHE A 289 4.54 21.78 -10.04
C PHE A 289 5.59 21.68 -11.15
N ASN A 290 6.12 22.80 -11.61
CA ASN A 290 7.17 22.85 -12.60
C ASN A 290 8.52 22.54 -11.95
N THR A 291 9.19 21.48 -12.41
CA THR A 291 10.55 21.12 -11.98
C THR A 291 11.64 21.84 -12.78
N GLY A 292 11.25 22.66 -13.77
CA GLY A 292 12.17 23.40 -14.62
C GLY A 292 12.71 24.68 -13.99
N SER A 293 13.60 25.36 -14.69
CA SER A 293 14.32 26.55 -14.20
C SER A 293 13.48 27.84 -14.16
N THR A 294 12.21 27.82 -14.51
CA THR A 294 11.35 29.00 -14.68
C THR A 294 10.13 29.02 -13.76
N ILE A 295 10.36 28.79 -12.48
CA ILE A 295 9.28 28.99 -11.48
C ILE A 295 9.06 30.51 -11.34
N PRO A 296 7.80 31.00 -11.45
CA PRO A 296 7.51 32.43 -11.28
C PRO A 296 7.93 32.96 -9.91
N THR A 297 8.34 34.20 -9.85
CA THR A 297 8.77 34.86 -8.60
C THR A 297 7.67 34.78 -7.54
N GLY A 298 8.05 34.30 -6.35
CA GLY A 298 7.15 34.15 -5.21
C GLY A 298 6.43 32.80 -5.13
N TYR A 299 6.66 31.88 -6.08
CA TYR A 299 6.22 30.49 -6.03
C TYR A 299 7.41 29.58 -5.79
N THR A 300 7.15 28.42 -5.18
CA THR A 300 8.18 27.46 -4.79
C THR A 300 7.72 26.06 -5.20
N TYR A 301 8.64 25.21 -5.62
CA TYR A 301 8.30 23.82 -5.97
C TYR A 301 7.69 23.10 -4.76
N ILE A 302 6.63 22.32 -5.00
CA ILE A 302 5.81 21.73 -3.93
C ILE A 302 6.59 20.92 -2.89
N ASP A 303 7.67 20.23 -3.27
CA ASP A 303 8.44 19.43 -2.31
C ASP A 303 9.43 20.26 -1.47
N GLU A 304 9.64 21.52 -1.82
CA GLU A 304 10.35 22.48 -0.98
C GLU A 304 9.42 23.11 0.07
N VAL A 305 8.11 23.10 -0.18
CA VAL A 305 7.08 23.61 0.74
C VAL A 305 6.66 22.55 1.75
N PHE A 306 6.34 21.36 1.26
CA PHE A 306 5.86 20.25 2.08
C PHE A 306 6.94 19.18 2.25
N SER A 307 7.16 18.73 3.48
CA SER A 307 8.06 17.59 3.74
C SER A 307 7.43 16.28 3.24
N SER A 308 8.24 15.37 2.76
CA SER A 308 7.82 13.98 2.53
C SER A 308 7.80 13.13 3.80
N ASP A 309 8.36 13.64 4.91
CA ASP A 309 8.32 13.02 6.22
C ASP A 309 7.25 13.70 7.07
N ALA A 310 6.27 12.93 7.53
CA ALA A 310 5.16 13.39 8.37
C ALA A 310 5.61 13.97 9.73
N GLN A 311 6.83 13.67 10.17
CA GLN A 311 7.37 14.10 11.46
C GLN A 311 8.26 15.35 11.37
N VAL A 312 8.67 15.71 10.17
CA VAL A 312 9.65 16.77 9.91
C VAL A 312 9.02 17.90 9.12
N GLN A 313 9.22 19.13 9.60
CA GLN A 313 8.84 20.34 8.86
C GLN A 313 9.99 20.83 8.00
N LYS A 314 9.68 21.35 6.82
CA LYS A 314 10.67 22.03 5.98
C LYS A 314 11.13 23.33 6.66
N SER A 315 12.41 23.60 6.56
CA SER A 315 13.03 24.82 7.11
C SER A 315 12.41 26.08 6.48
N GLY A 316 12.05 27.06 7.32
CA GLY A 316 11.49 28.33 6.87
C GLY A 316 9.98 28.32 6.60
N GLN A 317 9.31 27.18 6.74
CA GLN A 317 7.86 27.08 6.62
C GLN A 317 7.21 27.17 8.01
N ASN A 318 6.24 28.08 8.14
CA ASN A 318 5.43 28.14 9.36
C ASN A 318 4.54 26.88 9.40
N THR A 319 4.81 26.04 10.36
CA THR A 319 3.97 24.93 10.86
C THR A 319 2.91 24.41 9.91
N VAL A 320 3.34 23.62 8.95
CA VAL A 320 2.45 22.95 8.02
C VAL A 320 1.81 21.76 8.71
N SER A 321 0.50 21.71 8.73
CA SER A 321 -0.26 20.58 9.33
C SER A 321 -0.41 19.40 8.37
N SER A 322 0.24 19.42 7.23
CA SER A 322 0.22 18.32 6.25
C SER A 322 1.61 18.05 5.68
N TYR A 323 1.77 16.86 5.16
CA TYR A 323 3.01 16.43 4.50
C TYR A 323 2.70 15.86 3.11
N LEU A 324 3.73 15.82 2.28
CA LEU A 324 3.63 15.30 0.93
C LEU A 324 3.71 13.76 0.97
N TYR A 325 2.55 13.12 1.07
CA TYR A 325 2.45 11.66 1.14
C TYR A 325 2.97 11.00 -0.14
N LYS A 326 2.63 11.57 -1.31
CA LYS A 326 3.12 11.15 -2.62
C LYS A 326 3.40 12.37 -3.50
N ASN A 327 4.47 12.28 -4.28
CA ASN A 327 4.86 13.30 -5.26
C ASN A 327 5.24 12.63 -6.57
N PHE A 328 4.40 12.76 -7.57
CA PHE A 328 4.58 12.14 -8.90
C PHE A 328 5.38 13.07 -9.82
N LYS A 329 6.67 13.24 -9.53
CA LYS A 329 7.59 14.13 -10.24
C LYS A 329 7.73 13.80 -11.73
N TYR A 330 7.73 12.51 -12.08
CA TYR A 330 7.83 12.07 -13.47
C TYR A 330 6.59 12.46 -14.26
N ALA A 331 5.41 12.29 -13.69
CA ALA A 331 4.18 12.76 -14.30
C ALA A 331 4.22 14.27 -14.54
N GLN A 332 4.81 15.01 -13.60
CA GLN A 332 5.01 16.44 -13.72
C GLN A 332 5.90 16.81 -14.91
N SER A 333 6.99 16.10 -15.14
CA SER A 333 7.97 16.44 -16.17
C SER A 333 7.66 15.85 -17.55
N SER A 334 7.05 14.67 -17.63
CA SER A 334 6.91 13.90 -18.87
C SER A 334 5.54 13.96 -19.55
N GLN A 335 4.52 14.48 -18.89
CA GLN A 335 3.14 14.48 -19.40
C GLN A 335 2.80 15.67 -20.30
N GLY A 336 3.77 16.53 -20.60
CA GLY A 336 3.58 17.67 -21.49
C GLY A 336 2.70 18.78 -20.90
N TYR A 337 2.64 18.89 -19.57
CA TYR A 337 1.94 19.99 -18.91
C TYR A 337 2.55 21.34 -19.25
N SER A 338 1.71 22.33 -19.36
CA SER A 338 2.07 23.70 -19.73
C SER A 338 1.54 24.72 -18.71
N SER A 339 2.07 25.93 -18.79
CA SER A 339 1.62 27.05 -17.93
C SER A 339 0.13 27.36 -18.00
N GLY A 340 -0.56 26.90 -19.06
CA GLY A 340 -2.01 27.07 -19.23
C GLY A 340 -2.85 25.98 -18.55
N ASP A 341 -2.24 24.90 -18.10
CA ASP A 341 -2.97 23.78 -17.48
C ASP A 341 -3.45 24.17 -16.09
N THR A 342 -4.76 24.00 -15.87
CA THR A 342 -5.38 24.32 -14.59
C THR A 342 -5.07 23.28 -13.54
N VAL A 343 -5.06 23.70 -12.29
CA VAL A 343 -4.93 22.84 -11.14
C VAL A 343 -6.26 22.71 -10.39
N SER A 344 -6.47 21.57 -9.79
CA SER A 344 -7.65 21.29 -8.96
C SER A 344 -7.27 20.41 -7.77
N VAL A 345 -8.10 20.41 -6.74
CA VAL A 345 -7.97 19.52 -5.58
C VAL A 345 -9.20 18.64 -5.47
N VAL A 346 -8.98 17.44 -4.96
CA VAL A 346 -10.05 16.48 -4.65
C VAL A 346 -9.78 15.93 -3.26
N ASP A 347 -10.75 16.13 -2.38
CA ASP A 347 -10.73 15.56 -1.04
C ASP A 347 -10.97 14.05 -1.11
N GLY A 348 -10.34 13.31 -0.22
CA GLY A 348 -10.47 11.87 -0.18
C GLY A 348 -9.96 11.29 1.14
N THR A 349 -10.07 9.98 1.26
CA THR A 349 -9.58 9.25 2.43
C THR A 349 -8.52 8.26 1.99
N LEU A 350 -7.34 8.35 2.60
CA LEU A 350 -6.32 7.34 2.49
C LEU A 350 -6.60 6.26 3.55
N SER A 351 -7.15 5.13 3.13
CA SER A 351 -7.45 4.01 4.03
C SER A 351 -6.49 2.86 3.78
N LEU A 352 -5.70 2.54 4.80
CA LEU A 352 -4.79 1.39 4.86
C LEU A 352 -5.15 0.55 6.10
N GLY A 353 -6.39 0.03 6.12
CA GLY A 353 -6.95 -0.78 7.21
C GLY A 353 -6.40 -2.21 7.25
N ILE A 354 -5.19 -2.44 6.78
CA ILE A 354 -4.53 -3.74 6.76
C ILE A 354 -3.51 -3.86 7.89
N THR A 355 -3.29 -5.09 8.35
CA THR A 355 -2.24 -5.41 9.30
C THR A 355 -0.85 -5.29 8.66
N TYR A 356 0.21 -5.33 9.46
CA TYR A 356 1.59 -5.35 8.98
C TYR A 356 1.81 -6.46 7.94
N GLN A 357 2.64 -6.17 6.95
CA GLN A 357 2.99 -7.10 5.87
C GLN A 357 4.49 -7.05 5.57
N ASN A 358 5.04 -8.18 5.13
CA ASN A 358 6.34 -8.19 4.47
C ASN A 358 6.18 -7.77 3.00
N ALA A 359 7.25 -7.22 2.44
CA ALA A 359 7.28 -6.93 1.01
C ALA A 359 7.43 -8.22 0.21
N VAL A 360 6.71 -8.31 -0.91
CA VAL A 360 6.70 -9.49 -1.78
C VAL A 360 6.81 -9.06 -3.24
N THR A 361 7.50 -9.84 -4.06
CA THR A 361 7.52 -9.61 -5.50
C THR A 361 6.19 -10.01 -6.14
N PRO A 362 5.83 -9.43 -7.29
CA PRO A 362 4.84 -10.06 -8.16
C PRO A 362 5.23 -11.50 -8.49
N GLU A 363 4.27 -12.29 -8.98
CA GLU A 363 4.53 -13.63 -9.52
C GLU A 363 5.59 -13.56 -10.63
N ILE A 364 6.67 -14.29 -10.46
CA ILE A 364 7.67 -14.49 -11.51
C ILE A 364 7.10 -15.54 -12.47
N GLN A 365 7.13 -15.23 -13.76
CA GLN A 365 6.46 -16.03 -14.81
C GLN A 365 7.45 -16.66 -15.76
N SER A 366 7.01 -17.75 -16.39
CA SER A 366 7.75 -18.43 -17.44
C SER A 366 7.75 -17.62 -18.75
N GLN A 367 8.61 -18.05 -19.70
CA GLN A 367 8.46 -17.70 -21.09
C GLN A 367 7.09 -18.12 -21.64
N LEU A 368 6.72 -17.57 -22.79
CA LEU A 368 5.49 -17.93 -23.48
C LEU A 368 5.57 -19.39 -23.99
N ILE A 369 4.63 -20.24 -23.57
CA ILE A 369 4.51 -21.63 -23.97
C ILE A 369 3.08 -21.87 -24.44
N ASN A 370 2.89 -22.26 -25.69
CA ASN A 370 1.56 -22.54 -26.27
C ASN A 370 0.54 -21.40 -26.05
N GLY A 371 0.99 -20.14 -26.08
CA GLY A 371 0.13 -18.98 -25.94
C GLY A 371 -0.19 -18.59 -24.48
N GLY A 372 0.42 -19.24 -23.49
CA GLY A 372 0.25 -18.92 -22.07
C GLY A 372 1.56 -18.90 -21.30
N ARG A 373 1.54 -18.38 -20.09
CA ARG A 373 2.64 -18.38 -19.13
C ARG A 373 2.25 -19.09 -17.86
N TYR A 374 3.22 -19.71 -17.23
CA TYR A 374 3.09 -20.34 -15.93
C TYR A 374 3.58 -19.40 -14.84
N ASP A 375 2.82 -19.25 -13.76
CA ASP A 375 3.27 -18.62 -12.54
C ASP A 375 4.24 -19.58 -11.85
N LEU A 376 5.45 -19.12 -11.55
CA LEU A 376 6.53 -19.99 -11.09
C LEU A 376 6.76 -19.87 -9.59
N PHE A 377 7.03 -18.66 -9.11
CA PHE A 377 7.30 -18.42 -7.68
C PHE A 377 7.25 -16.91 -7.37
N LYS A 378 7.21 -16.61 -6.07
CA LYS A 378 7.43 -15.27 -5.51
C LYS A 378 8.66 -15.24 -4.63
N VAL A 379 9.21 -14.07 -4.47
CA VAL A 379 10.26 -13.79 -3.49
C VAL A 379 9.70 -12.87 -2.41
N ASN A 380 9.86 -13.25 -1.17
CA ASN A 380 9.38 -12.53 0.00
C ASN A 380 10.55 -11.96 0.79
N SER A 381 10.36 -10.80 1.38
CA SER A 381 11.29 -10.28 2.37
C SER A 381 11.10 -11.01 3.71
N ARG A 382 12.20 -11.31 4.38
CA ARG A 382 12.17 -11.79 5.78
C ARG A 382 11.88 -10.67 6.77
N SER A 383 12.08 -9.41 6.36
CA SER A 383 11.72 -8.22 7.12
C SER A 383 10.30 -7.80 6.80
N HIS A 384 9.50 -7.50 7.82
CA HIS A 384 8.20 -6.86 7.65
C HIS A 384 8.37 -5.35 7.62
N GLY A 385 7.40 -4.66 7.02
CA GLY A 385 7.37 -3.21 6.95
C GLY A 385 7.67 -2.64 5.57
N SER A 386 7.57 -1.33 5.45
CA SER A 386 7.67 -0.59 4.19
C SER A 386 9.10 -0.36 3.69
N ASP A 387 10.10 -0.55 4.55
CA ASP A 387 11.53 -0.28 4.23
C ASP A 387 12.00 -1.04 2.98
N VAL A 388 11.62 -2.31 2.85
CA VAL A 388 12.06 -3.18 1.75
C VAL A 388 11.48 -2.78 0.40
N ASN A 389 10.28 -2.17 0.36
CA ASN A 389 9.63 -1.79 -0.91
C ASN A 389 10.54 -0.97 -1.82
N ASN A 390 11.35 -0.07 -1.24
CA ASN A 390 12.23 0.83 -1.98
C ASN A 390 13.72 0.55 -1.75
N LYS A 391 14.07 -0.49 -1.00
CA LYS A 391 15.45 -0.76 -0.63
C LYS A 391 16.08 -1.86 -1.45
N PHE A 392 15.32 -2.90 -1.76
CA PHE A 392 15.80 -4.08 -2.46
C PHE A 392 15.07 -4.32 -3.76
N LYS A 393 15.77 -4.93 -4.69
CA LYS A 393 15.25 -5.46 -5.95
C LYS A 393 15.81 -6.85 -6.21
N ILE A 394 15.06 -7.67 -6.91
CA ILE A 394 15.51 -8.96 -7.42
C ILE A 394 15.91 -8.80 -8.88
N VAL A 395 17.07 -9.33 -9.24
CA VAL A 395 17.50 -9.43 -10.62
C VAL A 395 17.64 -10.90 -10.99
N ILE A 396 16.97 -11.30 -12.08
CA ILE A 396 17.08 -12.64 -12.64
C ILE A 396 17.86 -12.54 -13.94
N LEU A 397 18.91 -13.33 -14.05
CA LEU A 397 19.85 -13.28 -15.17
C LEU A 397 20.46 -14.67 -15.48
N ASN A 398 21.34 -14.75 -16.48
CA ASN A 398 21.98 -15.99 -16.90
C ASN A 398 20.98 -17.09 -17.25
N ILE A 399 19.85 -16.73 -17.82
CA ILE A 399 18.75 -17.64 -18.13
C ILE A 399 19.14 -18.51 -19.32
N LYS A 400 19.26 -19.81 -19.08
CA LYS A 400 19.58 -20.83 -20.10
C LYS A 400 18.37 -21.74 -20.28
N LYS A 401 17.95 -21.92 -21.53
CA LYS A 401 16.82 -22.81 -21.84
C LYS A 401 17.15 -24.28 -21.51
N ALA A 402 16.12 -25.08 -21.36
CA ALA A 402 16.23 -26.52 -21.20
C ALA A 402 17.06 -27.16 -22.33
N GLY A 403 17.84 -28.19 -22.01
CA GLY A 403 18.73 -28.85 -22.96
C GLY A 403 20.04 -28.11 -23.29
N THR A 404 20.28 -26.92 -22.70
CA THR A 404 21.56 -26.21 -22.84
C THR A 404 22.66 -26.81 -21.95
N ILE A 405 22.28 -27.39 -20.84
CA ILE A 405 23.20 -28.03 -19.89
C ILE A 405 23.19 -29.54 -20.16
N ALA A 406 24.36 -30.11 -20.49
CA ALA A 406 24.48 -31.56 -20.73
C ALA A 406 24.01 -32.36 -19.53
N GLY A 407 23.11 -33.32 -19.74
CA GLY A 407 22.57 -34.20 -18.69
C GLY A 407 21.45 -33.57 -17.84
N SER A 408 20.90 -32.43 -18.26
CA SER A 408 19.75 -31.79 -17.60
C SER A 408 18.63 -31.51 -18.59
N ASP A 409 17.44 -31.98 -18.27
CA ASP A 409 16.21 -31.64 -19.00
C ASP A 409 15.67 -30.26 -18.61
N PHE A 410 16.19 -29.68 -17.54
CA PHE A 410 15.75 -28.39 -17.00
C PHE A 410 16.67 -27.26 -17.47
N GLY A 411 16.09 -26.07 -17.63
CA GLY A 411 16.85 -24.84 -17.79
C GLY A 411 17.51 -24.38 -16.48
N SER A 412 18.35 -23.36 -16.58
CA SER A 412 18.98 -22.75 -15.40
C SER A 412 18.94 -21.24 -15.46
N PHE A 413 19.06 -20.62 -14.28
CA PHE A 413 19.08 -19.17 -14.11
C PHE A 413 19.87 -18.79 -12.86
N SER A 414 20.15 -17.51 -12.72
CA SER A 414 20.76 -16.92 -11.53
C SER A 414 19.81 -15.90 -10.92
N VAL A 415 19.81 -15.78 -9.60
CA VAL A 415 19.08 -14.77 -8.84
C VAL A 415 20.07 -13.91 -8.08
N GLN A 416 19.90 -12.59 -8.13
CA GLN A 416 20.66 -11.65 -7.33
C GLN A 416 19.69 -10.79 -6.52
N LEU A 417 20.01 -10.59 -5.24
CA LEU A 417 19.44 -9.56 -4.41
C LEU A 417 20.32 -8.33 -4.48
N ARG A 418 19.77 -7.20 -4.90
CA ARG A 418 20.49 -5.94 -5.03
C ARG A 418 19.79 -4.81 -4.28
N GLU A 419 20.57 -3.84 -3.85
CA GLU A 419 20.04 -2.61 -3.28
C GLU A 419 19.50 -1.72 -4.41
N THR A 420 18.39 -1.02 -4.14
CA THR A 420 17.87 0.06 -5.00
C THR A 420 18.49 1.39 -4.58
N GLY A 421 18.62 2.33 -5.48
CA GLY A 421 19.07 3.67 -5.11
C GLY A 421 20.00 4.31 -6.12
N LEU A 422 21.22 4.58 -5.74
CA LEU A 422 22.17 5.40 -6.53
C LEU A 422 22.48 4.85 -7.93
N ASP A 423 22.28 3.54 -8.11
CA ASP A 423 22.60 2.84 -9.36
C ASP A 423 21.42 2.77 -10.33
N ASP A 424 20.24 3.25 -9.91
CA ASP A 424 19.02 3.20 -10.70
C ASP A 424 18.89 4.40 -11.66
N ASN A 425 19.92 5.25 -11.71
CA ASN A 425 19.98 6.37 -12.65
C ASN A 425 20.32 5.87 -14.05
N MET A 426 19.33 5.79 -14.90
CA MET A 426 19.35 5.11 -16.19
C MET A 426 20.08 5.83 -17.30
N SER A 427 20.51 7.06 -17.10
CA SER A 427 21.35 7.73 -18.09
C SER A 427 22.70 7.04 -18.29
N ASN A 428 23.06 6.11 -17.38
CA ASN A 428 24.36 5.42 -17.37
C ASN A 428 24.28 3.89 -17.47
N ASN A 429 23.11 3.31 -17.76
CA ASN A 429 22.92 1.85 -17.94
C ASN A 429 23.26 0.96 -16.71
N ASP A 430 23.13 1.46 -15.49
CA ASP A 430 23.76 0.87 -14.34
C ASP A 430 22.82 0.17 -13.34
N LEU A 431 21.70 -0.42 -13.81
CA LEU A 431 20.85 -1.26 -12.93
C LEU A 431 21.58 -2.47 -12.33
N LEU A 432 22.77 -2.79 -12.85
CA LEU A 432 23.64 -3.87 -12.36
C LEU A 432 24.97 -3.35 -11.78
N LYS A 433 25.13 -2.05 -11.58
CA LYS A 433 26.32 -1.48 -10.99
C LYS A 433 26.49 -1.92 -9.53
N GLY A 434 27.70 -2.07 -9.10
CA GLY A 434 28.02 -2.55 -7.76
C GLY A 434 27.86 -4.06 -7.59
N ASN A 435 28.20 -4.55 -6.41
CA ASN A 435 28.08 -5.95 -6.07
C ASN A 435 26.66 -6.29 -5.60
N PRO A 436 26.11 -7.46 -5.95
CA PRO A 436 24.89 -7.92 -5.34
C PRO A 436 25.11 -8.16 -3.84
N ILE A 437 24.06 -7.95 -3.03
CA ILE A 437 24.08 -8.27 -1.60
C ILE A 437 24.17 -9.77 -1.40
N GLU A 438 23.37 -10.52 -2.17
CA GLU A 438 23.39 -11.98 -2.21
C GLU A 438 23.20 -12.44 -3.65
N GLN A 439 23.80 -13.58 -3.99
CA GLN A 439 23.71 -14.17 -5.33
C GLN A 439 23.65 -15.70 -5.28
N TRP A 440 22.81 -16.26 -6.13
CA TRP A 440 22.67 -17.70 -6.32
C TRP A 440 22.74 -18.01 -7.82
N ASP A 441 23.71 -18.84 -8.18
CA ASP A 441 23.97 -19.20 -9.57
C ASP A 441 23.53 -20.64 -9.87
N ASN A 442 23.26 -20.90 -11.15
CA ASN A 442 22.89 -22.20 -11.68
C ASN A 442 21.67 -22.85 -11.01
N LEU A 443 20.71 -22.02 -10.61
CA LEU A 443 19.43 -22.47 -10.08
C LEU A 443 18.61 -23.17 -11.16
N ASN A 444 17.82 -24.15 -10.77
CA ASN A 444 16.89 -24.84 -11.66
C ASN A 444 15.56 -25.18 -10.94
N PHE A 445 14.60 -25.67 -11.71
CA PHE A 445 13.28 -26.07 -11.21
C PHE A 445 13.12 -27.59 -11.00
N ASN A 446 14.21 -28.33 -10.93
CA ASN A 446 14.16 -29.75 -10.59
C ASN A 446 14.13 -29.96 -9.06
N PRO A 447 13.01 -30.40 -8.46
CA PRO A 447 12.90 -30.57 -7.01
C PRO A 447 13.90 -31.55 -6.41
N THR A 448 14.44 -32.49 -7.21
CA THR A 448 15.42 -33.46 -6.75
C THR A 448 16.87 -32.98 -6.87
N SER A 449 17.10 -31.85 -7.53
CA SER A 449 18.44 -31.30 -7.74
C SER A 449 18.99 -30.61 -6.49
N THR A 450 20.29 -30.67 -6.31
CA THR A 450 21.00 -29.86 -5.31
C THR A 450 20.93 -28.37 -5.60
N ASN A 451 20.71 -28.00 -6.86
CA ASN A 451 20.55 -26.62 -7.33
C ASN A 451 19.08 -26.21 -7.47
N PHE A 452 18.15 -26.94 -6.86
CA PHE A 452 16.77 -26.53 -6.77
C PHE A 452 16.67 -25.16 -6.08
N PHE A 453 16.00 -24.20 -6.72
CA PHE A 453 16.07 -22.81 -6.29
C PHE A 453 15.56 -22.60 -4.84
N ALA A 454 14.47 -23.27 -4.45
CA ALA A 454 13.93 -23.16 -3.09
C ALA A 454 14.91 -23.76 -2.05
N ARG A 455 15.62 -24.84 -2.39
CA ARG A 455 16.66 -25.42 -1.54
C ARG A 455 17.88 -24.51 -1.38
N ARG A 456 18.20 -23.72 -2.41
CA ARG A 456 19.39 -22.85 -2.43
C ARG A 456 19.14 -21.49 -1.79
N ILE A 457 17.93 -20.98 -1.84
CA ILE A 457 17.55 -19.69 -1.24
C ILE A 457 16.96 -19.92 0.16
N GLY A 458 16.02 -20.84 0.27
CA GLY A 458 15.21 -21.14 1.44
C GLY A 458 13.76 -20.70 1.25
N ASP A 459 12.85 -21.39 1.93
CA ASP A 459 11.42 -21.13 1.88
C ASP A 459 10.77 -21.08 3.26
N ARG A 460 11.58 -21.16 4.34
CA ARG A 460 11.06 -21.13 5.69
C ARG A 460 10.59 -19.77 6.10
N TYR A 461 9.38 -19.73 6.64
CA TYR A 461 8.79 -18.54 7.25
C TYR A 461 7.96 -18.93 8.46
N VAL A 462 7.75 -17.97 9.34
CA VAL A 462 6.96 -18.14 10.56
C VAL A 462 5.68 -17.36 10.44
N THR A 463 4.55 -18.00 10.66
CA THR A 463 3.26 -17.34 10.86
C THR A 463 2.92 -17.34 12.33
N ILE A 464 2.28 -16.27 12.76
CA ILE A 464 1.84 -16.10 14.13
C ILE A 464 0.34 -15.79 14.14
N ASP A 465 -0.45 -16.55 14.86
CA ASP A 465 -1.88 -16.33 14.98
C ASP A 465 -2.21 -15.18 15.95
N SER A 466 -3.52 -14.92 16.16
CA SER A 466 -3.98 -13.88 17.09
C SER A 466 -3.55 -14.12 18.53
N ASP A 467 -3.40 -15.38 18.92
CA ASP A 467 -3.08 -15.81 20.28
C ASP A 467 -1.57 -15.88 20.54
N GLY A 468 -0.76 -15.57 19.51
CA GLY A 468 0.70 -15.56 19.61
C GLY A 468 1.35 -16.91 19.33
N LYS A 469 0.58 -17.94 18.89
CA LYS A 469 1.15 -19.25 18.56
C LYS A 469 1.95 -19.18 17.26
N LEU A 470 3.19 -19.63 17.33
CA LEU A 470 4.09 -19.69 16.19
C LEU A 470 3.84 -20.98 15.38
N THR A 471 3.79 -20.84 14.06
CA THR A 471 3.74 -21.97 13.13
C THR A 471 4.88 -21.81 12.12
N TYR A 472 5.73 -22.83 12.05
CA TYR A 472 6.88 -22.85 11.15
C TYR A 472 6.46 -23.53 9.84
N ASN A 473 6.63 -22.84 8.73
CA ASN A 473 6.26 -23.30 7.39
C ASN A 473 7.52 -23.40 6.53
N GLY A 474 7.44 -24.19 5.44
CA GLY A 474 8.51 -24.37 4.47
C GLY A 474 9.40 -25.58 4.76
N ASP A 475 9.93 -26.17 3.70
CA ASP A 475 10.71 -27.42 3.73
C ASP A 475 12.23 -27.16 3.81
N TRP A 476 12.66 -26.02 3.27
CA TRP A 476 14.08 -25.71 3.08
C TRP A 476 14.55 -24.59 4.02
N PRO A 477 15.64 -24.79 4.77
CA PRO A 477 16.19 -23.76 5.64
C PRO A 477 16.60 -22.53 4.82
N ASN A 478 16.36 -21.34 5.35
CA ASN A 478 16.77 -20.09 4.71
C ASN A 478 18.28 -19.96 4.75
N LEU A 479 18.91 -19.99 3.58
CA LEU A 479 20.33 -19.66 3.41
C LEU A 479 20.51 -18.17 3.16
N SER A 480 19.45 -17.48 2.69
CA SER A 480 19.43 -16.03 2.60
C SER A 480 19.14 -15.39 3.96
N LYS A 481 19.83 -14.29 4.24
CA LYS A 481 19.55 -13.44 5.42
C LYS A 481 18.34 -12.52 5.22
N HIS A 482 18.01 -12.19 3.98
CA HIS A 482 17.07 -11.14 3.63
C HIS A 482 15.76 -11.63 3.01
N ILE A 483 15.78 -12.75 2.29
CA ILE A 483 14.64 -13.22 1.50
C ILE A 483 14.32 -14.69 1.73
N TYR A 484 13.13 -15.11 1.31
CA TYR A 484 12.73 -16.50 1.13
C TYR A 484 11.78 -16.60 -0.08
N VAL A 485 11.61 -17.81 -0.64
CA VAL A 485 10.74 -18.04 -1.78
C VAL A 485 9.41 -18.66 -1.36
N SER A 486 8.34 -18.38 -2.09
CA SER A 486 7.01 -18.95 -1.87
C SER A 486 6.26 -19.19 -3.18
N ASP A 487 5.04 -19.73 -3.08
CA ASP A 487 4.07 -19.90 -4.18
C ASP A 487 4.62 -20.69 -5.37
N TYR A 488 5.40 -21.74 -5.09
CA TYR A 488 6.02 -22.59 -6.12
C TYR A 488 5.50 -24.04 -6.12
N SER A 489 4.33 -24.28 -5.56
CA SER A 489 3.72 -25.63 -5.48
C SER A 489 3.58 -26.31 -6.84
N ALA A 490 3.23 -25.56 -7.89
CA ALA A 490 3.13 -26.08 -9.25
C ALA A 490 4.47 -26.65 -9.77
N ILE A 491 5.60 -26.07 -9.36
CA ILE A 491 6.95 -26.59 -9.68
C ILE A 491 7.24 -27.84 -8.86
N SER A 492 7.00 -27.82 -7.56
CA SER A 492 7.23 -28.96 -6.66
C SER A 492 6.41 -30.19 -7.05
N ASN A 493 5.17 -29.96 -7.45
CA ASN A 493 4.22 -30.99 -7.89
C ASN A 493 4.45 -31.43 -9.34
N ARG A 494 5.37 -30.79 -10.07
CA ARG A 494 5.64 -31.06 -11.51
C ARG A 494 4.42 -30.80 -12.40
N GLU A 495 3.62 -29.80 -12.07
CA GLU A 495 2.46 -29.37 -12.85
C GLU A 495 2.84 -28.44 -14.01
N VAL A 496 4.08 -27.94 -14.00
CA VAL A 496 4.64 -27.10 -15.07
C VAL A 496 5.57 -27.91 -16.00
N PRO A 497 5.68 -27.57 -17.29
CA PRO A 497 6.61 -28.20 -18.19
C PRO A 497 8.06 -28.11 -17.70
N VAL A 498 8.86 -29.15 -17.90
CA VAL A 498 10.30 -29.17 -17.52
C VAL A 498 11.12 -28.09 -18.23
N THR A 499 10.61 -27.58 -19.35
CA THR A 499 11.27 -26.57 -20.18
C THR A 499 11.09 -25.14 -19.68
N VAL A 500 10.31 -24.90 -18.61
CA VAL A 500 10.09 -23.55 -18.09
C VAL A 500 11.38 -22.93 -17.57
N VAL A 501 11.54 -21.66 -17.84
CA VAL A 501 12.56 -20.78 -17.23
C VAL A 501 11.91 -19.44 -16.91
N PRO A 502 12.39 -18.70 -15.91
CA PRO A 502 11.82 -17.40 -15.61
C PRO A 502 12.12 -16.41 -16.76
N MET A 503 11.10 -15.67 -17.22
CA MET A 503 11.24 -14.74 -18.33
C MET A 503 10.51 -13.41 -18.13
N GLY A 504 9.98 -13.17 -16.95
CA GLY A 504 9.26 -11.95 -16.62
C GLY A 504 8.48 -12.11 -15.32
N HIS A 505 7.59 -11.18 -15.05
CA HIS A 505 6.75 -11.19 -13.87
C HIS A 505 5.38 -10.57 -14.17
N LYS A 506 4.41 -10.78 -13.31
CA LYS A 506 3.15 -10.02 -13.36
C LYS A 506 3.39 -8.56 -13.02
N ALA A 507 2.55 -7.66 -13.54
CA ALA A 507 2.60 -6.26 -13.18
C ALA A 507 2.47 -6.05 -11.66
N ILE A 508 3.08 -5.02 -11.16
CA ILE A 508 2.82 -4.56 -9.80
C ILE A 508 1.38 -4.05 -9.71
N ARG A 509 0.81 -4.09 -8.51
CA ARG A 509 -0.54 -3.55 -8.29
C ARG A 509 -0.47 -2.06 -8.06
N ASN A 510 -1.45 -1.35 -8.65
CA ASN A 510 -1.63 0.06 -8.36
C ASN A 510 -2.21 0.24 -6.94
N PRO A 511 -1.47 0.80 -5.99
CA PRO A 511 -1.95 1.01 -4.63
C PRO A 511 -3.01 2.13 -4.51
N PHE A 512 -3.25 2.88 -5.59
CA PHE A 512 -4.22 3.97 -5.65
C PHE A 512 -5.56 3.55 -6.27
N GLY A 513 -5.73 2.27 -6.55
CA GLY A 513 -6.94 1.69 -7.16
C GLY A 513 -6.80 1.46 -8.67
N SER A 514 -7.35 0.35 -9.13
CA SER A 514 -7.25 -0.10 -10.52
C SER A 514 -8.05 0.74 -11.51
N SER A 515 -9.04 1.50 -11.01
CA SER A 515 -9.94 2.32 -11.82
C SER A 515 -9.59 3.81 -11.83
N ASP A 516 -8.62 4.25 -11.03
CA ASP A 516 -8.24 5.66 -11.00
C ASP A 516 -7.28 6.00 -12.13
N SER A 517 -7.85 6.36 -13.29
CA SER A 517 -7.10 6.85 -14.45
C SER A 517 -6.42 8.19 -14.20
N SER A 518 -6.73 8.85 -13.08
CA SER A 518 -6.13 10.13 -12.71
C SER A 518 -4.74 10.01 -12.10
N VAL A 519 -4.35 8.81 -11.64
CA VAL A 519 -3.01 8.54 -11.12
C VAL A 519 -2.11 8.14 -12.29
N PRO A 520 -0.87 8.66 -12.38
CA PRO A 520 0.07 8.26 -13.42
C PRO A 520 0.29 6.75 -13.44
N VAL A 521 0.40 6.16 -14.61
CA VAL A 521 0.68 4.72 -14.76
C VAL A 521 2.15 4.46 -14.41
N TRP A 522 2.40 3.41 -13.60
CA TRP A 522 3.76 2.98 -13.30
C TRP A 522 4.51 2.54 -14.56
N ALA A 523 5.83 2.67 -14.53
CA ALA A 523 6.67 2.43 -15.67
C ALA A 523 7.29 1.01 -15.68
N PHE A 524 7.17 0.33 -16.80
CA PHE A 524 7.98 -0.83 -17.16
C PHE A 524 9.00 -0.41 -18.21
N LYS A 525 10.23 -0.83 -18.09
CA LYS A 525 11.26 -0.56 -19.06
C LYS A 525 11.63 -1.81 -19.83
N ALA A 526 11.56 -1.72 -21.14
CA ALA A 526 12.27 -2.61 -22.02
C ALA A 526 13.79 -2.31 -21.95
N SER A 527 14.62 -3.26 -22.34
CA SER A 527 16.06 -3.02 -22.44
C SER A 527 16.33 -1.75 -23.24
N GLN A 528 17.25 -0.91 -22.76
CA GLN A 528 17.61 0.30 -23.50
C GLN A 528 18.28 -0.03 -24.84
N THR A 529 18.06 0.83 -25.79
CA THR A 529 18.86 0.83 -27.00
C THR A 529 20.10 1.72 -26.83
N ASN A 530 21.22 1.26 -27.31
CA ASN A 530 22.44 2.07 -27.41
C ASN A 530 22.28 3.16 -28.51
N ALA A 531 23.32 3.97 -28.70
CA ALA A 531 23.33 5.03 -29.71
C ALA A 531 23.13 4.52 -31.16
N SER A 532 23.31 3.22 -31.43
CA SER A 532 23.09 2.55 -32.71
C SER A 532 21.72 1.91 -32.82
N ASN A 533 20.78 2.18 -31.90
CA ASN A 533 19.46 1.56 -31.83
C ASN A 533 19.49 0.02 -31.63
N GLU A 534 20.58 -0.52 -31.12
CA GLU A 534 20.67 -1.92 -30.71
C GLU A 534 20.30 -2.07 -29.25
N TYR A 535 19.71 -3.21 -28.88
CA TYR A 535 19.45 -3.50 -27.46
C TYR A 535 20.75 -3.54 -26.66
N ASP A 536 20.74 -2.81 -25.54
CA ASP A 536 21.89 -2.81 -24.65
C ASP A 536 21.95 -4.15 -23.89
N ASP A 537 23.03 -4.87 -24.13
CA ASP A 537 23.27 -6.16 -23.51
C ASP A 537 23.47 -6.06 -21.99
N ASP A 538 23.73 -4.88 -21.46
CA ASP A 538 24.03 -4.67 -20.03
C ASP A 538 22.83 -4.23 -19.21
N VAL A 539 21.73 -3.83 -19.83
CA VAL A 539 20.53 -3.34 -19.15
C VAL A 539 19.45 -4.42 -19.05
N PRO A 540 19.03 -4.79 -17.82
CA PRO A 540 17.89 -5.67 -17.65
C PRO A 540 16.58 -4.94 -17.97
N TYR A 541 15.59 -5.65 -18.47
CA TYR A 541 14.23 -5.14 -18.60
C TYR A 541 13.45 -5.32 -17.27
N GLY A 542 12.27 -4.73 -17.17
CA GLY A 542 11.37 -4.88 -16.03
C GLY A 542 10.99 -3.54 -15.41
N HIS A 543 10.85 -3.51 -14.09
CA HIS A 543 10.44 -2.30 -13.37
C HIS A 543 11.44 -1.15 -13.58
N ASP A 544 10.91 0.01 -13.99
CA ASP A 544 11.74 1.19 -14.26
C ASP A 544 12.04 1.99 -12.99
N TYR A 545 13.15 1.70 -12.35
CA TYR A 545 13.59 2.43 -11.16
C TYR A 545 14.12 3.83 -11.46
N SER A 546 14.39 4.19 -12.71
CA SER A 546 14.77 5.57 -13.07
C SER A 546 13.59 6.52 -13.01
N ASN A 547 12.40 5.99 -13.19
CA ASN A 547 11.19 6.74 -12.99
C ASN A 547 10.92 6.84 -11.48
N ILE A 548 11.15 8.02 -10.90
CA ILE A 548 10.92 8.27 -9.48
C ILE A 548 9.49 7.92 -9.08
N ASP A 549 8.52 8.18 -9.97
CA ASP A 549 7.12 7.90 -9.69
C ASP A 549 6.84 6.40 -9.61
N ALA A 550 7.57 5.58 -10.36
CA ALA A 550 7.42 4.13 -10.30
C ALA A 550 7.62 3.56 -8.89
N ARG A 551 8.46 4.19 -8.07
CA ARG A 551 8.65 3.81 -6.66
C ARG A 551 7.42 4.08 -5.80
N GLN A 552 6.57 5.03 -6.17
CA GLN A 552 5.33 5.35 -5.44
C GLN A 552 4.33 4.19 -5.50
N TYR A 553 4.40 3.36 -6.55
CA TYR A 553 3.54 2.19 -6.74
C TYR A 553 3.97 0.97 -5.93
N LEU A 554 5.12 1.00 -5.29
CA LEU A 554 5.60 -0.08 -4.41
C LEU A 554 4.98 -0.01 -3.00
N ALA A 555 4.17 0.99 -2.74
CA ALA A 555 3.47 1.21 -1.48
C ALA A 555 2.49 0.07 -1.13
N PRO A 556 2.12 -0.08 0.14
CA PRO A 556 1.11 -1.04 0.58
C PRO A 556 -0.27 -0.74 -0.02
N HIS A 557 -1.10 -1.77 -0.17
CA HIS A 557 -2.44 -1.67 -0.73
C HIS A 557 -3.41 -2.63 -0.03
N ASN A 558 -4.63 -2.19 0.25
CA ASN A 558 -5.66 -3.00 0.94
C ASN A 558 -6.03 -4.28 0.18
N SER A 559 -6.00 -4.25 -1.14
CA SER A 559 -6.32 -5.38 -2.02
C SER A 559 -5.07 -6.05 -2.60
N PHE A 560 -3.91 -5.92 -1.95
CA PHE A 560 -2.69 -6.54 -2.41
C PHE A 560 -2.85 -8.07 -2.54
N GLY A 561 -2.54 -8.61 -3.72
CA GLY A 561 -2.74 -10.04 -4.00
C GLY A 561 -4.07 -10.38 -4.71
N SER A 562 -5.08 -9.49 -4.77
CA SER A 562 -6.36 -9.74 -5.46
C SER A 562 -6.39 -9.20 -6.90
N GLY A 563 -7.17 -9.82 -7.78
CA GLY A 563 -7.42 -9.38 -9.15
C GLY A 563 -6.42 -9.88 -10.20
N SER A 564 -6.79 -9.77 -11.46
CA SER A 564 -5.98 -10.15 -12.61
C SER A 564 -4.87 -9.12 -12.86
N GLN A 565 -3.68 -9.59 -13.15
CA GLN A 565 -2.52 -8.77 -13.48
C GLN A 565 -2.00 -9.15 -14.86
N VAL A 566 -1.63 -8.15 -15.66
CA VAL A 566 -0.97 -8.36 -16.96
C VAL A 566 0.45 -8.89 -16.76
N SER A 567 0.95 -9.62 -17.74
CA SER A 567 2.34 -10.10 -17.74
C SER A 567 3.29 -9.00 -18.22
N MET A 568 4.47 -8.95 -17.60
CA MET A 568 5.55 -8.01 -17.88
C MET A 568 6.79 -8.80 -18.29
N SER A 569 6.90 -9.07 -19.57
CA SER A 569 8.03 -9.80 -20.17
C SER A 569 8.50 -9.09 -21.43
N ILE A 570 9.77 -9.24 -21.73
CA ILE A 570 10.33 -8.72 -23.00
C ILE A 570 9.63 -9.30 -24.22
N GLU A 571 9.04 -10.48 -24.10
CA GLU A 571 8.27 -11.13 -25.17
C GLU A 571 6.94 -10.42 -25.47
N ASP A 572 6.44 -9.58 -24.58
CA ASP A 572 5.19 -8.82 -24.76
C ASP A 572 5.42 -7.49 -25.50
N PHE A 573 6.67 -7.07 -25.66
CA PHE A 573 7.06 -5.84 -26.37
C PHE A 573 7.33 -6.14 -27.84
N ASN A 574 6.33 -6.63 -28.52
CA ASN A 574 6.42 -7.01 -29.92
C ASN A 574 5.72 -5.97 -30.78
N GLY A 575 6.39 -4.88 -31.16
CA GLY A 575 6.02 -3.94 -32.22
C GLY A 575 4.57 -3.44 -32.29
N THR A 576 3.68 -4.01 -31.53
CA THR A 576 2.29 -3.61 -31.43
C THR A 576 2.08 -2.87 -30.11
N THR A 577 1.36 -1.78 -30.21
CA THR A 577 0.86 -1.00 -29.06
C THR A 577 0.40 -1.91 -27.93
N SER A 578 1.24 -2.13 -26.95
CA SER A 578 0.81 -2.72 -25.71
C SER A 578 0.08 -1.64 -24.90
N SER A 579 -1.18 -1.39 -25.27
CA SER A 579 -2.08 -0.49 -24.53
C SER A 579 -2.22 -0.89 -23.05
N ASN A 580 -1.86 -2.11 -22.72
CA ASN A 580 -1.92 -2.65 -21.36
C ASN A 580 -0.70 -2.29 -20.50
N HIS A 581 0.38 -1.80 -21.08
CA HIS A 581 1.62 -1.56 -20.36
C HIS A 581 1.97 -0.06 -20.23
N GLY A 582 1.14 0.83 -20.75
CA GLY A 582 1.36 2.28 -20.65
C GLY A 582 2.53 2.82 -21.50
N TYR A 583 3.16 1.96 -22.30
CA TYR A 583 4.20 2.35 -23.25
C TYR A 583 3.64 2.39 -24.68
N GLY A 584 3.97 3.44 -25.39
CA GLY A 584 3.73 3.53 -26.82
C GLY A 584 4.49 2.47 -27.61
N THR A 585 4.23 2.39 -28.88
CA THR A 585 4.91 1.50 -29.84
C THR A 585 6.41 1.50 -29.60
N ASP A 586 6.97 0.34 -29.34
CA ASP A 586 8.41 0.17 -29.20
C ASP A 586 9.04 0.21 -30.60
N THR A 587 9.13 1.42 -31.17
CA THR A 587 9.76 1.69 -32.44
C THR A 587 11.07 2.43 -32.25
N TYR A 588 12.01 2.20 -33.14
CA TYR A 588 13.21 3.04 -33.22
C TYR A 588 12.85 4.47 -33.66
N SER A 589 13.77 5.41 -33.43
CA SER A 589 13.58 6.81 -33.81
C SER A 589 13.35 7.03 -35.32
N ASP A 590 13.70 6.05 -36.16
CA ASP A 590 13.46 6.03 -37.62
C ASP A 590 12.10 5.43 -38.01
N GLY A 591 11.29 5.01 -37.02
CA GLY A 591 9.97 4.42 -37.24
C GLY A 591 9.97 2.92 -37.54
N THR A 592 11.12 2.24 -37.51
CA THR A 592 11.18 0.79 -37.66
C THR A 592 10.75 0.06 -36.39
N GLU A 593 10.04 -1.06 -36.55
CA GLU A 593 9.63 -1.88 -35.41
C GLU A 593 10.84 -2.57 -34.76
N LYS A 594 10.93 -2.54 -33.47
CA LYS A 594 11.97 -3.27 -32.72
C LYS A 594 11.72 -4.78 -32.77
N VAL A 595 12.81 -5.52 -32.89
CA VAL A 595 12.76 -6.98 -32.94
C VAL A 595 12.30 -7.54 -31.58
N THR A 596 11.31 -8.43 -31.60
CA THR A 596 10.89 -9.17 -30.42
C THR A 596 12.04 -9.97 -29.84
N LEU A 597 12.37 -9.71 -28.59
CA LEU A 597 13.34 -10.51 -27.86
C LEU A 597 12.70 -11.82 -27.39
N THR A 598 13.29 -12.90 -27.80
CA THR A 598 12.85 -14.27 -27.47
C THR A 598 13.93 -15.02 -26.69
N LEU A 599 13.67 -16.26 -26.34
CA LEU A 599 14.67 -17.14 -25.72
C LEU A 599 15.94 -17.37 -26.58
N SER A 600 15.95 -16.98 -27.83
CA SER A 600 17.17 -17.02 -28.68
C SER A 600 18.16 -15.89 -28.40
N HIS A 601 17.67 -14.77 -27.81
CA HIS A 601 18.50 -13.61 -27.48
C HIS A 601 19.13 -13.79 -26.09
N ILE A 602 20.24 -14.50 -26.01
CA ILE A 602 20.83 -14.96 -24.72
C ILE A 602 21.28 -13.81 -23.84
N LYS A 603 21.88 -12.77 -24.41
CA LYS A 603 22.46 -11.65 -23.65
C LYS A 603 21.40 -10.76 -23.00
N GLN A 604 20.24 -10.63 -23.63
CA GLN A 604 19.13 -9.80 -23.18
C GLN A 604 18.20 -10.51 -22.18
N ARG A 605 18.44 -11.79 -21.88
CA ARG A 605 17.63 -12.58 -20.93
C ARG A 605 17.96 -12.24 -19.49
N LYS A 606 17.60 -11.05 -19.06
CA LYS A 606 17.74 -10.60 -17.67
C LYS A 606 16.68 -9.56 -17.36
N PHE A 607 16.12 -9.64 -16.18
CA PHE A 607 15.06 -8.72 -15.77
C PHE A 607 15.08 -8.41 -14.29
N VAL A 608 14.49 -7.27 -13.95
CA VAL A 608 14.36 -6.75 -12.59
C VAL A 608 12.94 -6.91 -12.11
N VAL A 609 12.80 -7.43 -10.89
CA VAL A 609 11.51 -7.60 -10.22
C VAL A 609 11.51 -6.76 -8.94
N PRO A 610 10.51 -5.88 -8.73
CA PRO A 610 10.42 -5.06 -7.53
C PRO A 610 9.78 -5.82 -6.37
N PHE A 611 10.05 -5.37 -5.16
CA PHE A 611 9.25 -5.69 -3.97
C PHE A 611 8.12 -4.69 -3.82
N GLN A 612 6.95 -5.15 -3.39
CA GLN A 612 5.76 -4.32 -3.18
C GLN A 612 4.99 -4.76 -1.94
N GLY A 613 4.25 -3.85 -1.35
CA GLY A 613 3.23 -4.16 -0.35
C GLY A 613 3.71 -4.31 1.08
N GLY A 614 5.01 -4.16 1.34
CA GLY A 614 5.51 -4.13 2.71
C GLY A 614 4.89 -2.98 3.50
N PHE A 615 4.43 -3.24 4.72
CA PHE A 615 3.66 -2.29 5.50
C PHE A 615 3.90 -2.46 7.00
N ASP A 616 4.15 -1.35 7.69
CA ASP A 616 4.33 -1.33 9.15
C ASP A 616 3.01 -1.23 9.92
N SER A 617 1.93 -0.89 9.25
CA SER A 617 0.60 -0.67 9.83
C SER A 617 0.55 0.49 10.86
N ILE A 618 1.52 1.38 10.82
CA ILE A 618 1.63 2.55 11.71
C ILE A 618 1.41 3.81 10.88
N ASN A 619 0.57 4.72 11.38
CA ASN A 619 0.39 6.02 10.75
C ASN A 619 1.72 6.80 10.77
N PRO A 620 2.24 7.25 9.62
CA PRO A 620 3.48 8.03 9.56
C PRO A 620 3.44 9.32 10.37
N ALA A 621 2.25 9.89 10.60
CA ALA A 621 2.06 11.08 11.41
C ALA A 621 2.12 10.81 12.93
N ALA A 622 1.98 9.56 13.37
CA ALA A 622 2.07 9.23 14.78
C ALA A 622 3.51 9.41 15.30
N PRO A 623 3.73 10.15 16.39
CA PRO A 623 5.07 10.37 16.94
C PRO A 623 5.72 9.06 17.39
N LYS A 624 6.93 8.80 16.91
CA LYS A 624 7.70 7.59 17.24
C LYS A 624 9.14 7.86 17.69
N TYR A 625 9.54 9.14 17.75
CA TYR A 625 10.89 9.51 18.16
C TYR A 625 11.06 9.43 19.67
N THR A 626 12.27 9.13 20.11
CA THR A 626 12.63 9.11 21.54
C THR A 626 12.49 10.48 22.22
N GLY A 627 12.55 11.57 21.46
CA GLY A 627 12.34 12.93 21.97
C GLY A 627 10.90 13.40 22.05
N ALA A 628 9.93 12.57 21.60
CA ALA A 628 8.51 12.89 21.71
C ALA A 628 7.95 12.40 23.05
N ASP A 629 6.94 13.10 23.57
CA ASP A 629 6.24 12.66 24.78
C ASP A 629 5.57 11.30 24.54
N ILE A 630 5.80 10.38 25.46
CA ILE A 630 5.15 9.08 25.47
C ILE A 630 3.91 9.20 26.34
N VAL A 631 2.77 8.92 25.73
CA VAL A 631 1.46 8.85 26.41
C VAL A 631 0.79 7.54 26.03
N ASN A 632 -0.20 7.11 26.82
CA ASN A 632 -0.88 5.83 26.58
C ASN A 632 -1.57 5.74 25.20
N THR A 633 -2.03 6.86 24.65
CA THR A 633 -2.60 6.95 23.30
C THR A 633 -1.52 6.93 22.19
N ASN A 634 -0.27 7.18 22.55
CA ASN A 634 0.86 7.14 21.63
C ASN A 634 2.16 6.70 22.32
N THR A 635 2.39 5.41 22.36
CA THR A 635 3.64 4.80 22.81
C THR A 635 4.54 4.50 21.63
N GLN A 636 5.23 5.51 21.10
CA GLN A 636 6.11 5.42 19.92
C GLN A 636 5.37 4.99 18.64
N GLY A 637 4.18 5.50 18.40
CA GLY A 637 3.35 5.16 17.23
C GLY A 637 2.28 4.10 17.48
N PHE A 638 2.15 3.61 18.73
CA PHE A 638 1.15 2.62 19.11
C PHE A 638 0.16 3.22 20.11
N ASP A 639 -1.12 2.98 19.89
CA ASP A 639 -2.16 3.28 20.88
C ASP A 639 -2.29 2.10 21.85
N CYS A 640 -1.92 2.34 23.09
CA CYS A 640 -2.02 1.39 24.20
C CYS A 640 -2.98 1.88 25.30
N SER A 641 -3.89 2.81 24.98
CA SER A 641 -4.79 3.45 25.95
C SER A 641 -5.80 2.50 26.60
N THR A 642 -6.19 1.46 25.88
CA THR A 642 -7.08 0.41 26.42
C THR A 642 -6.57 -0.99 26.05
N SER A 643 -7.09 -2.01 26.72
CA SER A 643 -6.68 -3.41 26.47
C SER A 643 -7.06 -3.95 25.08
N SER A 644 -7.94 -3.26 24.35
CA SER A 644 -8.46 -3.64 23.04
C SER A 644 -7.87 -2.84 21.88
N THR A 645 -7.09 -1.81 22.16
CA THR A 645 -6.44 -1.02 21.11
C THR A 645 -5.41 -1.84 20.33
N ALA A 646 -5.12 -1.41 19.11
CA ALA A 646 -4.23 -2.12 18.22
C ALA A 646 -2.81 -2.27 18.79
N GLY A 647 -2.31 -1.25 19.49
CA GLY A 647 -1.00 -1.30 20.16
C GLY A 647 -0.99 -2.33 21.30
N SER A 648 -1.98 -2.28 22.21
CA SER A 648 -2.10 -3.25 23.30
C SER A 648 -2.22 -4.69 22.78
N THR A 649 -3.01 -4.89 21.73
CA THR A 649 -3.16 -6.21 21.09
C THR A 649 -1.85 -6.68 20.49
N ALA A 650 -1.08 -5.79 19.84
CA ALA A 650 0.22 -6.11 19.28
C ALA A 650 1.24 -6.52 20.35
N TYR A 651 1.32 -5.79 21.46
CA TYR A 651 2.20 -6.17 22.57
C TYR A 651 1.79 -7.48 23.24
N LYS A 652 0.48 -7.72 23.45
CA LYS A 652 -0.02 -9.01 23.94
C LYS A 652 0.38 -10.16 23.04
N LYS A 653 0.22 -9.99 21.72
CA LYS A 653 0.63 -10.97 20.72
C LYS A 653 2.13 -11.29 20.81
N ALA A 654 2.97 -10.26 21.00
CA ALA A 654 4.42 -10.42 21.13
C ALA A 654 4.80 -11.17 22.45
N ILE A 655 4.13 -10.86 23.55
CA ILE A 655 4.35 -11.54 24.84
C ILE A 655 3.91 -12.99 24.74
N ASN A 656 2.76 -13.25 24.11
CA ASN A 656 2.25 -14.62 23.93
C ASN A 656 3.17 -15.47 23.07
N ALA A 657 3.90 -14.88 22.11
CA ALA A 657 4.86 -15.60 21.28
C ALA A 657 6.01 -16.27 22.05
N ILE A 658 6.31 -15.81 23.27
CA ILE A 658 7.35 -16.36 24.15
C ILE A 658 6.78 -16.94 25.43
N SER A 659 5.47 -17.14 25.51
CA SER A 659 4.82 -17.63 26.73
C SER A 659 5.01 -19.12 26.99
N ASN A 660 5.49 -19.87 25.99
CA ASN A 660 5.75 -21.30 26.14
C ASN A 660 7.11 -21.55 26.83
N PRO A 661 7.15 -21.99 28.09
CA PRO A 661 8.39 -22.18 28.82
C PRO A 661 9.23 -23.37 28.30
N ASP A 662 8.61 -24.29 27.55
CA ASP A 662 9.33 -25.44 26.98
C ASP A 662 10.15 -25.01 25.75
N GLU A 663 9.81 -23.88 25.13
CA GLU A 663 10.47 -23.35 23.94
C GLU A 663 11.39 -22.16 24.26
N PHE A 664 10.97 -21.31 25.21
CA PHE A 664 11.67 -20.09 25.57
C PHE A 664 11.93 -20.01 27.07
N ASP A 665 13.19 -20.06 27.48
CA ASP A 665 13.61 -19.83 28.87
C ASP A 665 13.84 -18.33 29.09
N ILE A 666 12.76 -17.59 29.40
CA ILE A 666 12.77 -16.13 29.61
C ILE A 666 12.52 -15.83 31.09
N ASN A 667 13.51 -15.24 31.73
CA ASN A 667 13.48 -14.86 33.15
C ASN A 667 13.25 -13.34 33.34
N MET A 668 13.54 -12.54 32.30
CA MET A 668 13.41 -11.10 32.33
C MET A 668 12.74 -10.60 31.04
N LEU A 669 11.68 -9.83 31.19
CA LEU A 669 10.97 -9.19 30.09
C LEU A 669 11.10 -7.67 30.19
N VAL A 670 11.51 -7.03 29.10
CA VAL A 670 11.66 -5.57 29.01
C VAL A 670 10.84 -5.05 27.83
N THR A 671 10.02 -4.05 28.09
CA THR A 671 9.19 -3.36 27.08
C THR A 671 9.53 -1.87 27.06
N PRO A 672 10.59 -1.46 26.35
CA PRO A 672 11.05 -0.08 26.34
C PRO A 672 10.00 0.88 25.77
N GLY A 673 9.70 1.99 26.49
CA GLY A 673 8.82 3.05 26.00
C GLY A 673 7.32 2.77 26.16
N ILE A 674 6.90 1.76 26.90
CA ILE A 674 5.50 1.61 27.35
C ILE A 674 5.32 2.27 28.71
N ILE A 675 4.21 2.99 28.86
CA ILE A 675 3.79 3.60 30.13
C ILE A 675 2.58 2.83 30.67
#